data_131431d1d8ee92c0e4bd15f96d8ba1dc
#
_entry.id   131431d1d8ee92c0e4bd15f96d8ba1dc
#
_cell.length_a   1.000
_cell.length_b   1.000
_cell.length_c   1.000
_cell.angle_alpha   90.00
_cell.angle_beta   90.00
_cell.angle_gamma   90.00
#
_symmetry.space_group_name_H-M   'P 1'
#
loop_
_entity.id
_entity.type
_entity.pdbx_description
1 polymer ?
#
loop_
_entity_poly.entity_id
_entity_poly.type
_entity_poly.pdbx_seq_one_letter_code
_entity_poly.pdbx_strand_id
1 'polypeptide(L)'
;MTQTTERTSTAVEVEPGIFESVALIDNGSFGTRTIRFETGRLAKQAAGSVAAYLDDETMLLSATTAGKHPKDQFDFFPLTVDVEERMYAAGRIPGSFFRREGRPSTDAILTCRLIDRPLRPTFIDGLRNEIQVVVTVLSLEPQDLYDVVAINAASASTQLSGIPFSGPIGGVRVALIGGQWVAFPTVEQLEDAVFDMVVAGRVTETGDVAIMMVEAEATDKVIALIADGAQAPTEAVVAEGLEAAKPFIARLVRAQADLAELAAKPTQEFPLFPPYGPDVFETVEGTSKVELNEALSIADKQAREARIDEIKAEVLSRLGEDFVGREKELGAAFRSVTKKLVRQRILTDGFRIDGRGLADIRQLSAEVDVIPRAHGSALFERGETQILGVTTLDMVKMAQQVDSLGPETSKRYMHHYNFPPFSTGETGRVGSPKRREIGHGALAERALMPVLPSQEEFPYAIRQVSEALSSNGSTSMGSVCASTLSLLNAGVPLKAPVAGIAMGLVSDTVTNDKGEDEVRYVALTDILGAEDAFGDMDFKVAGTRDFVTALQLDTKLDGIPSQVLAGALNQAHDARTTILDVMAEAIATPDEMSPYAPRVTAIKIPVDKIGEVIGPKGKMINQITEDTGANISIEDDGTVFVGATDGLKAQAAIDAINAIANPQLPKVGERFLGTVVKTTAFGAFVSLLPGRDGLVHISKLGNGKRVAKVEDVVNVGDKLRVEIADIDNRGKISLVPVEDEAPAAEPAAVEETAAAE
;
A
#
# COMPACT_ATOMS: atom_id res chain seq x y z
N MET A 1 30.96 45.23 5.28
CA MET A 1 29.77 45.62 6.06
C MET A 1 28.76 44.50 5.86
N THR A 2 28.79 43.50 6.72
CA THR A 2 27.82 42.42 6.81
C THR A 2 26.55 42.97 7.41
N GLN A 3 25.51 43.11 6.60
CA GLN A 3 24.16 43.35 7.12
C GLN A 3 23.72 42.06 7.84
N THR A 4 23.81 42.07 9.16
CA THR A 4 23.03 41.21 10.03
C THR A 4 21.58 41.65 9.88
N THR A 5 20.83 40.98 8.97
CA THR A 5 19.38 40.97 9.00
C THR A 5 18.99 40.38 10.36
N GLU A 6 18.46 41.19 11.26
CA GLU A 6 17.81 40.71 12.47
C GLU A 6 16.77 39.70 12.09
N ARG A 7 17.03 38.44 12.45
CA ARG A 7 16.09 37.31 12.22
C ARG A 7 14.92 37.55 13.17
N THR A 8 13.77 37.95 12.65
CA THR A 8 12.53 37.99 13.43
C THR A 8 12.19 36.54 13.80
N SER A 9 12.19 36.23 15.11
CA SER A 9 11.78 34.90 15.61
C SER A 9 10.33 34.62 15.23
N THR A 10 10.03 33.36 14.90
CA THR A 10 8.67 32.86 14.63
C THR A 10 7.95 32.50 15.94
N ALA A 11 8.65 32.49 17.08
CA ALA A 11 8.14 32.07 18.38
C ALA A 11 7.85 33.24 19.31
N VAL A 12 6.78 33.14 20.10
CA VAL A 12 6.32 34.12 21.07
C VAL A 12 5.76 33.46 22.33
N GLU A 13 5.85 34.14 23.49
CA GLU A 13 5.08 33.75 24.68
C GLU A 13 3.70 34.40 24.57
N VAL A 14 2.64 33.59 24.46
CA VAL A 14 1.26 34.05 24.30
C VAL A 14 0.54 34.24 25.62
N GLU A 15 0.88 33.42 26.62
CA GLU A 15 0.45 33.52 28.01
C GLU A 15 1.62 33.12 28.93
N PRO A 16 1.61 33.45 30.20
CA PRO A 16 2.70 33.09 31.10
C PRO A 16 3.00 31.57 31.09
N GLY A 17 4.17 31.20 30.57
CA GLY A 17 4.63 29.82 30.45
C GLY A 17 4.01 29.05 29.30
N ILE A 18 3.29 29.70 28.39
CA ILE A 18 2.76 29.11 27.17
C ILE A 18 3.40 29.80 25.96
N PHE A 19 4.04 29.02 25.14
CA PHE A 19 4.81 29.50 23.98
C PHE A 19 4.26 28.90 22.68
N GLU A 20 4.25 29.69 21.63
CA GLU A 20 3.83 29.29 20.29
C GLU A 20 4.87 29.69 19.25
N SER A 21 4.95 28.92 18.20
CA SER A 21 5.65 29.30 16.95
C SER A 21 4.83 28.87 15.73
N VAL A 22 5.06 29.54 14.60
CA VAL A 22 4.25 29.37 13.39
C VAL A 22 5.16 29.22 12.18
N ALA A 23 4.90 28.20 11.35
CA ALA A 23 5.46 28.07 10.02
C ALA A 23 4.36 28.33 8.97
N LEU A 24 4.59 29.29 8.08
CA LEU A 24 3.72 29.56 6.94
C LEU A 24 4.23 28.82 5.71
N ILE A 25 3.36 28.02 5.11
CA ILE A 25 3.62 27.23 3.91
C ILE A 25 2.84 27.85 2.76
N ASP A 26 3.53 28.55 1.89
CA ASP A 26 2.93 29.22 0.73
C ASP A 26 3.04 28.32 -0.50
N ASN A 27 1.90 27.90 -1.04
CA ASN A 27 1.75 27.09 -2.24
C ASN A 27 1.31 27.92 -3.47
N GLY A 28 1.48 29.23 -3.43
CA GLY A 28 1.09 30.13 -4.52
C GLY A 28 -0.41 30.05 -4.82
N SER A 29 -0.78 29.61 -6.04
CA SER A 29 -2.18 29.50 -6.45
C SER A 29 -3.01 28.46 -5.69
N PHE A 30 -2.36 27.50 -5.01
CA PHE A 30 -3.01 26.48 -4.17
C PHE A 30 -3.24 26.93 -2.73
N GLY A 31 -2.92 28.19 -2.41
CA GLY A 31 -3.18 28.78 -1.11
C GLY A 31 -2.02 28.62 -0.12
N THR A 32 -2.27 29.03 1.11
CA THR A 32 -1.30 28.98 2.21
C THR A 32 -1.79 28.06 3.28
N ARG A 33 -0.91 27.20 3.83
CA ARG A 33 -1.17 26.36 4.99
C ARG A 33 -0.37 26.92 6.19
N THR A 34 -0.92 26.76 7.38
CA THR A 34 -0.30 27.23 8.62
C THR A 34 -0.06 26.06 9.55
N ILE A 35 1.20 25.85 9.94
CA ILE A 35 1.55 24.90 10.99
C ILE A 35 1.95 25.67 12.23
N ARG A 36 1.21 25.48 13.35
CA ARG A 36 1.44 26.12 14.63
C ARG A 36 1.84 25.08 15.67
N PHE A 37 2.88 25.39 16.43
CA PHE A 37 3.35 24.56 17.54
C PHE A 37 3.12 25.33 18.86
N GLU A 38 2.48 24.69 19.82
CA GLU A 38 2.20 25.23 21.15
C GLU A 38 2.79 24.33 22.23
N THR A 39 3.43 24.92 23.24
CA THR A 39 3.93 24.17 24.40
C THR A 39 3.63 24.88 25.71
N GLY A 40 3.71 24.15 26.85
CA GLY A 40 3.51 24.67 28.20
C GLY A 40 2.12 24.45 28.77
N ARG A 41 1.10 24.19 27.97
CA ARG A 41 -0.30 23.99 28.41
C ARG A 41 -0.65 22.54 28.70
N LEU A 42 -0.34 21.63 27.79
CA LEU A 42 -0.74 20.23 27.83
C LEU A 42 0.42 19.30 28.21
N ALA A 43 0.11 18.12 28.75
CA ALA A 43 1.06 17.05 29.09
C ALA A 43 2.28 17.52 29.92
N LYS A 44 2.09 18.37 30.95
CA LYS A 44 3.14 19.06 31.74
C LYS A 44 4.12 18.14 32.46
N GLN A 45 3.81 16.85 32.62
CA GLN A 45 4.71 15.87 33.28
C GLN A 45 5.63 15.14 32.30
N ALA A 46 5.40 15.26 30.99
CA ALA A 46 6.31 14.72 30.00
C ALA A 46 7.66 15.45 30.02
N ALA A 47 8.70 14.80 29.53
CA ALA A 47 10.00 15.47 29.36
C ALA A 47 9.85 16.63 28.38
N GLY A 48 9.19 16.44 27.24
CA GLY A 48 8.76 17.49 26.32
C GLY A 48 7.36 17.21 25.78
N SER A 49 6.59 18.26 25.50
CA SER A 49 5.25 18.13 24.92
C SER A 49 4.94 19.30 24.00
N VAL A 50 4.25 19.00 22.89
CA VAL A 50 3.81 19.99 21.90
C VAL A 50 2.43 19.63 21.41
N ALA A 51 1.54 20.62 21.34
CA ALA A 51 0.35 20.57 20.53
C ALA A 51 0.68 21.18 19.16
N ALA A 52 0.55 20.40 18.10
CA ALA A 52 0.76 20.85 16.73
C ALA A 52 -0.59 21.00 16.02
N TYR A 53 -0.76 22.11 15.32
CA TYR A 53 -1.99 22.44 14.62
C TYR A 53 -1.70 22.61 13.13
N LEU A 54 -2.62 22.16 12.29
CA LEU A 54 -2.69 22.50 10.88
C LEU A 54 -3.95 23.32 10.65
N ASP A 55 -3.79 24.58 10.25
CA ASP A 55 -4.86 25.56 10.00
C ASP A 55 -5.89 25.70 11.16
N ASP A 56 -5.44 25.50 12.39
CA ASP A 56 -6.22 25.59 13.63
C ASP A 56 -7.33 24.55 13.85
N GLU A 57 -7.69 23.74 12.85
CA GLU A 57 -8.76 22.73 12.97
C GLU A 57 -8.23 21.32 13.20
N THR A 58 -7.10 20.95 12.61
CA THR A 58 -6.40 19.70 12.90
C THR A 58 -5.43 19.91 14.05
N MET A 59 -5.52 19.06 15.09
CA MET A 59 -4.71 19.18 16.31
C MET A 59 -4.18 17.83 16.74
N LEU A 60 -2.86 17.73 16.92
CA LEU A 60 -2.16 16.58 17.48
C LEU A 60 -1.39 16.97 18.74
N LEU A 61 -1.42 16.11 19.75
CA LEU A 61 -0.57 16.25 20.94
C LEU A 61 0.56 15.22 20.88
N SER A 62 1.80 15.68 20.89
CA SER A 62 2.97 14.80 21.05
C SER A 62 3.60 14.99 22.41
N ALA A 63 3.93 13.88 23.06
CA ALA A 63 4.62 13.83 24.35
C ALA A 63 5.83 12.90 24.26
N THR A 64 7.01 13.41 24.60
CA THR A 64 8.27 12.66 24.64
C THR A 64 8.69 12.46 26.09
N THR A 65 9.06 11.23 26.43
CA THR A 65 9.48 10.83 27.78
C THR A 65 10.71 9.94 27.72
N ALA A 66 11.63 10.12 28.66
CA ALA A 66 12.81 9.26 28.83
C ALA A 66 12.68 8.37 30.07
N GLY A 67 13.04 7.12 29.95
CA GLY A 67 13.19 6.18 31.07
C GLY A 67 14.29 6.66 32.03
N LYS A 68 14.08 6.51 33.35
CA LYS A 68 15.02 6.97 34.40
C LYS A 68 16.34 6.21 34.41
N HIS A 69 16.32 4.96 33.97
CA HIS A 69 17.49 4.06 34.01
C HIS A 69 17.78 3.51 32.63
N PRO A 70 19.06 3.37 32.24
CA PRO A 70 19.42 2.74 30.99
C PRO A 70 19.04 1.25 30.99
N LYS A 71 18.69 0.74 29.83
CA LYS A 71 18.50 -0.70 29.55
C LYS A 71 19.79 -1.25 28.91
N ASP A 72 20.86 -1.30 29.69
CA ASP A 72 22.21 -1.67 29.26
C ASP A 72 22.34 -3.10 28.74
N GLN A 73 21.33 -3.96 29.03
CA GLN A 73 21.22 -5.30 28.46
C GLN A 73 20.94 -5.30 26.95
N PHE A 74 20.45 -4.19 26.37
CA PHE A 74 20.22 -4.06 24.95
C PHE A 74 21.48 -3.59 24.23
N ASP A 75 21.72 -4.11 23.05
CA ASP A 75 22.77 -3.70 22.12
C ASP A 75 22.28 -2.63 21.10
N PHE A 76 21.04 -2.16 21.22
CA PHE A 76 20.41 -1.18 20.37
C PHE A 76 19.77 -0.05 21.17
N PHE A 77 19.48 1.08 20.49
CA PHE A 77 18.76 2.19 21.08
C PHE A 77 17.25 1.89 21.23
N PRO A 78 16.72 1.87 22.47
CA PRO A 78 15.32 1.53 22.72
C PRO A 78 14.38 2.75 22.52
N LEU A 79 14.08 3.09 21.29
CA LEU A 79 13.08 4.10 20.91
C LEU A 79 11.74 3.40 20.60
N THR A 80 10.67 3.90 21.23
CA THR A 80 9.29 3.51 20.95
C THR A 80 8.51 4.73 20.48
N VAL A 81 7.85 4.60 19.32
CA VAL A 81 6.96 5.61 18.78
C VAL A 81 5.57 5.01 18.67
N ASP A 82 4.58 5.66 19.26
CA ASP A 82 3.19 5.27 19.20
C ASP A 82 2.32 6.41 18.69
N VAL A 83 1.39 6.09 17.82
CA VAL A 83 0.37 7.01 17.29
C VAL A 83 -0.99 6.50 17.71
N GLU A 84 -1.73 7.34 18.41
CA GLU A 84 -3.03 7.05 18.97
C GLU A 84 -4.11 7.83 18.21
N GLU A 85 -4.81 7.13 17.34
CA GLU A 85 -6.01 7.67 16.70
C GLU A 85 -7.18 7.64 17.68
N ARG A 86 -7.79 8.79 17.89
CA ARG A 86 -9.00 8.92 18.70
C ARG A 86 -10.20 9.24 17.80
N MET A 87 -11.18 8.36 17.76
CA MET A 87 -12.33 8.53 16.86
C MET A 87 -13.12 9.81 17.13
N TYR A 88 -13.06 10.34 18.36
CA TYR A 88 -13.64 11.64 18.67
C TYR A 88 -12.97 12.79 17.90
N ALA A 89 -11.74 12.63 17.42
CA ALA A 89 -11.07 13.63 16.59
C ALA A 89 -11.85 13.94 15.29
N ALA A 90 -12.57 12.94 14.77
CA ALA A 90 -13.50 13.07 13.64
C ALA A 90 -14.97 13.06 14.08
N GLY A 91 -15.29 13.30 15.37
CA GLY A 91 -16.66 13.28 15.89
C GLY A 91 -17.35 11.91 15.84
N ARG A 92 -16.59 10.80 15.81
CA ARG A 92 -17.10 9.44 15.66
C ARG A 92 -16.97 8.62 16.94
N ILE A 93 -17.89 7.66 17.11
CA ILE A 93 -17.77 6.57 18.08
C ILE A 93 -17.11 5.38 17.36
N PRO A 94 -16.12 4.69 17.97
CA PRO A 94 -15.47 3.54 17.33
C PRO A 94 -16.45 2.48 16.83
N GLY A 95 -16.24 1.96 15.62
CA GLY A 95 -17.11 0.98 14.98
C GLY A 95 -17.07 -0.42 15.60
N SER A 96 -16.05 -0.73 16.42
CA SER A 96 -15.87 -2.03 17.08
C SER A 96 -17.02 -2.36 18.05
N PHE A 97 -17.20 -3.65 18.33
CA PHE A 97 -18.23 -4.11 19.28
C PHE A 97 -18.18 -3.40 20.65
N PHE A 98 -16.95 -3.17 21.17
CA PHE A 98 -16.76 -2.53 22.48
C PHE A 98 -16.88 -1.00 22.43
N ARG A 99 -17.08 -0.40 21.27
CA ARG A 99 -17.16 1.06 21.09
C ARG A 99 -15.97 1.81 21.71
N ARG A 100 -14.79 1.18 21.61
CA ARG A 100 -13.53 1.69 22.10
C ARG A 100 -12.44 1.38 21.11
N GLU A 101 -11.46 2.28 20.96
CA GLU A 101 -10.24 2.04 20.19
C GLU A 101 -9.50 0.82 20.79
N GLY A 102 -9.07 -0.08 19.92
CA GLY A 102 -8.38 -1.31 20.27
C GLY A 102 -6.95 -1.32 19.75
N ARG A 103 -6.69 -2.16 18.74
CA ARG A 103 -5.40 -2.19 18.07
C ARG A 103 -5.24 -0.95 17.20
N PRO A 104 -4.00 -0.40 17.07
CA PRO A 104 -3.73 0.67 16.13
C PRO A 104 -4.16 0.29 14.71
N SER A 105 -4.70 1.25 13.96
CA SER A 105 -4.97 1.10 12.54
C SER A 105 -3.69 0.87 11.74
N THR A 106 -3.81 0.44 10.49
CA THR A 106 -2.65 0.39 9.58
C THR A 106 -2.05 1.78 9.40
N ASP A 107 -2.87 2.82 9.25
CA ASP A 107 -2.43 4.21 9.08
C ASP A 107 -1.62 4.70 10.29
N ALA A 108 -2.10 4.42 11.50
CA ALA A 108 -1.36 4.75 12.73
C ALA A 108 0.01 4.02 12.79
N ILE A 109 0.06 2.74 12.40
CA ILE A 109 1.32 1.96 12.36
C ILE A 109 2.27 2.51 11.30
N LEU A 110 1.78 2.88 10.12
CA LEU A 110 2.59 3.49 9.07
C LEU A 110 3.10 4.86 9.52
N THR A 111 2.27 5.67 10.15
CA THR A 111 2.68 6.97 10.72
C THR A 111 3.75 6.80 11.81
N CYS A 112 3.64 5.79 12.69
CA CYS A 112 4.73 5.46 13.63
C CYS A 112 6.07 5.23 12.90
N ARG A 113 6.04 4.58 11.74
CA ARG A 113 7.25 4.32 10.93
C ARG A 113 7.78 5.60 10.26
N LEU A 114 6.88 6.45 9.77
CA LEU A 114 7.25 7.77 9.22
C LEU A 114 7.94 8.67 10.25
N ILE A 115 7.58 8.54 11.53
CA ILE A 115 8.21 9.26 12.64
C ILE A 115 9.53 8.60 13.05
N ASP A 116 9.54 7.28 13.29
CA ASP A 116 10.69 6.55 13.83
C ASP A 116 11.92 6.63 12.91
N ARG A 117 11.71 6.52 11.60
CA ARG A 117 12.79 6.46 10.60
C ARG A 117 13.68 7.70 10.58
N PRO A 118 13.17 8.94 10.47
CA PRO A 118 14.00 10.14 10.53
C PRO A 118 14.39 10.53 11.95
N LEU A 119 13.62 10.13 12.97
CA LEU A 119 13.86 10.52 14.36
C LEU A 119 15.00 9.69 15.01
N ARG A 120 15.03 8.39 14.76
CA ARG A 120 15.97 7.45 15.37
C ARG A 120 17.45 7.83 15.16
N PRO A 121 17.93 8.17 13.95
CA PRO A 121 19.32 8.48 13.71
C PRO A 121 19.78 9.82 14.29
N THR A 122 18.89 10.66 14.82
CA THR A 122 19.23 11.96 15.41
C THR A 122 19.52 11.92 16.91
N PHE A 123 19.32 10.77 17.55
CA PHE A 123 19.74 10.59 18.94
C PHE A 123 21.22 10.20 19.02
N ILE A 124 21.84 10.57 20.13
CA ILE A 124 23.26 10.31 20.37
C ILE A 124 23.55 8.79 20.42
N ASP A 125 24.63 8.39 19.77
CA ASP A 125 25.07 7.00 19.80
C ASP A 125 25.40 6.53 21.22
N GLY A 126 25.06 5.27 21.50
CA GLY A 126 25.28 4.66 22.82
C GLY A 126 24.19 4.98 23.86
N LEU A 127 23.20 5.78 23.55
CA LEU A 127 22.05 6.00 24.43
C LEU A 127 21.28 4.68 24.62
N ARG A 128 21.05 4.30 25.91
CA ARG A 128 20.33 3.07 26.27
C ARG A 128 19.12 3.33 27.17
N ASN A 129 18.86 4.59 27.55
CA ASN A 129 17.61 4.94 28.19
C ASN A 129 16.49 4.77 27.16
N GLU A 130 15.39 4.15 27.58
CA GLU A 130 14.20 4.03 26.72
C GLU A 130 13.62 5.42 26.49
N ILE A 131 13.42 5.77 25.23
CA ILE A 131 12.72 6.96 24.81
C ILE A 131 11.38 6.54 24.23
N GLN A 132 10.32 7.18 24.71
CA GLN A 132 8.97 6.98 24.18
C GLN A 132 8.41 8.30 23.68
N VAL A 133 7.91 8.26 22.44
CA VAL A 133 7.17 9.36 21.82
C VAL A 133 5.76 8.89 21.55
N VAL A 134 4.77 9.54 22.13
CA VAL A 134 3.35 9.25 21.93
C VAL A 134 2.70 10.44 21.25
N VAL A 135 2.15 10.22 20.08
CA VAL A 135 1.38 11.22 19.33
C VAL A 135 -0.09 10.84 19.38
N THR A 136 -0.93 11.73 19.87
CA THR A 136 -2.38 11.53 19.93
C THR A 136 -3.07 12.50 18.99
N VAL A 137 -3.89 12.00 18.08
CA VAL A 137 -4.73 12.82 17.19
C VAL A 137 -5.96 13.26 17.98
N LEU A 138 -6.07 14.55 18.26
CA LEU A 138 -7.13 15.13 19.10
C LEU A 138 -8.27 15.77 18.30
N SER A 139 -7.94 16.33 17.13
CA SER A 139 -8.90 16.89 16.17
C SER A 139 -8.36 16.69 14.76
N LEU A 140 -9.24 16.34 13.83
CA LEU A 140 -8.87 16.15 12.43
C LEU A 140 -9.95 16.74 11.52
N GLU A 141 -9.56 17.75 10.74
CA GLU A 141 -10.35 18.24 9.62
C GLU A 141 -10.41 17.15 8.54
N PRO A 142 -11.58 16.77 8.01
CA PRO A 142 -11.73 15.66 7.06
C PRO A 142 -10.89 15.77 5.77
N GLN A 143 -10.48 16.98 5.40
CA GLN A 143 -9.65 17.23 4.23
C GLN A 143 -8.14 17.18 4.54
N ASP A 144 -7.74 16.99 5.79
CA ASP A 144 -6.35 16.96 6.20
C ASP A 144 -5.82 15.52 6.36
N LEU A 145 -4.52 15.38 6.10
CA LEU A 145 -3.74 14.19 6.45
C LEU A 145 -2.86 14.51 7.66
N TYR A 146 -2.96 13.72 8.72
CA TYR A 146 -2.31 14.01 9.99
C TYR A 146 -0.85 13.51 10.09
N ASP A 147 -0.41 12.61 9.21
CA ASP A 147 0.86 11.89 9.31
C ASP A 147 2.10 12.79 9.33
N VAL A 148 2.17 13.77 8.43
CA VAL A 148 3.29 14.74 8.41
C VAL A 148 3.22 15.75 9.56
N VAL A 149 2.03 16.09 10.03
CA VAL A 149 1.85 16.90 11.25
C VAL A 149 2.39 16.12 12.46
N ALA A 150 2.17 14.79 12.50
CA ALA A 150 2.68 13.91 13.53
C ALA A 150 4.22 13.85 13.56
N ILE A 151 4.89 13.82 12.39
CA ILE A 151 6.36 13.89 12.31
C ILE A 151 6.87 15.18 12.98
N ASN A 152 6.29 16.32 12.62
CA ASN A 152 6.69 17.63 13.16
C ASN A 152 6.38 17.76 14.65
N ALA A 153 5.22 17.26 15.11
CA ALA A 153 4.86 17.24 16.52
C ALA A 153 5.83 16.40 17.37
N ALA A 154 6.19 15.19 16.87
CA ALA A 154 7.14 14.31 17.53
C ALA A 154 8.54 14.90 17.61
N SER A 155 9.01 15.55 16.54
CA SER A 155 10.28 16.25 16.52
C SER A 155 10.29 17.42 17.51
N ALA A 156 9.27 18.27 17.47
CA ALA A 156 9.18 19.43 18.36
C ALA A 156 9.12 19.03 19.85
N SER A 157 8.32 18.03 20.22
CA SER A 157 8.25 17.54 21.60
C SER A 157 9.58 16.93 22.07
N THR A 158 10.31 16.27 21.17
CA THR A 158 11.64 15.73 21.47
C THR A 158 12.67 16.85 21.63
N GLN A 159 12.64 17.87 20.77
CA GLN A 159 13.52 19.03 20.82
C GLN A 159 13.39 19.79 22.17
N LEU A 160 12.17 19.86 22.72
CA LEU A 160 11.89 20.55 23.98
C LEU A 160 12.22 19.72 25.23
N SER A 161 12.47 18.42 25.08
CA SER A 161 12.54 17.48 26.22
C SER A 161 13.82 17.57 27.06
N GLY A 162 14.89 18.13 26.52
CA GLY A 162 16.23 18.10 27.12
C GLY A 162 16.97 16.77 26.90
N ILE A 163 16.41 15.83 26.11
CA ILE A 163 17.11 14.60 25.70
C ILE A 163 18.14 14.98 24.61
N PRO A 164 19.36 14.39 24.62
CA PRO A 164 20.35 14.64 23.56
C PRO A 164 19.79 14.27 22.18
N PHE A 165 19.55 15.27 21.35
CA PHE A 165 18.85 15.17 20.09
C PHE A 165 19.42 16.17 19.07
N SER A 166 19.87 15.71 17.91
CA SER A 166 20.47 16.54 16.87
C SER A 166 19.48 17.03 15.81
N GLY A 167 18.20 17.17 16.19
CA GLY A 167 17.16 17.80 15.37
C GLY A 167 17.16 19.32 15.50
N PRO A 168 16.04 19.99 15.14
CA PRO A 168 14.74 19.37 14.81
C PRO A 168 14.65 18.77 13.41
N ILE A 169 13.64 17.91 13.23
CA ILE A 169 13.26 17.29 11.96
C ILE A 169 12.01 18.00 11.42
N GLY A 170 12.02 18.37 10.15
CA GLY A 170 10.84 18.82 9.43
C GLY A 170 10.29 17.71 8.54
N GLY A 171 8.99 17.47 8.59
CA GLY A 171 8.29 16.55 7.71
C GLY A 171 7.26 17.28 6.87
N VAL A 172 7.24 17.03 5.56
CA VAL A 172 6.29 17.62 4.62
C VAL A 172 5.76 16.57 3.66
N ARG A 173 4.49 16.65 3.33
CA ARG A 173 3.89 15.96 2.19
C ARG A 173 3.87 16.94 1.02
N VAL A 174 4.41 16.56 -0.13
CA VAL A 174 4.35 17.32 -1.37
C VAL A 174 3.72 16.48 -2.47
N ALA A 175 2.76 17.05 -3.19
CA ALA A 175 2.08 16.37 -4.29
C ALA A 175 2.29 17.14 -5.60
N LEU A 176 2.48 16.43 -6.70
CA LEU A 176 2.61 17.01 -8.03
C LEU A 176 1.22 17.19 -8.67
N ILE A 177 0.75 18.42 -8.69
CA ILE A 177 -0.59 18.80 -9.17
C ILE A 177 -0.45 19.88 -10.25
N GLY A 178 -0.91 19.58 -11.45
CA GLY A 178 -0.84 20.54 -12.56
C GLY A 178 0.58 21.06 -12.88
N GLY A 179 1.61 20.25 -12.64
CA GLY A 179 3.02 20.60 -12.83
C GLY A 179 3.64 21.41 -11.67
N GLN A 180 2.94 21.61 -10.56
CA GLN A 180 3.45 22.28 -9.35
C GLN A 180 3.51 21.30 -8.17
N TRP A 181 4.60 21.36 -7.37
CA TRP A 181 4.71 20.67 -6.10
C TRP A 181 4.00 21.45 -5.00
N VAL A 182 2.90 20.88 -4.48
CA VAL A 182 2.03 21.48 -3.47
C VAL A 182 2.30 20.83 -2.12
N ALA A 183 2.65 21.63 -1.12
CA ALA A 183 2.94 21.15 0.24
C ALA A 183 1.67 21.10 1.09
N PHE A 184 1.53 20.08 1.95
CA PHE A 184 0.34 19.82 2.76
C PHE A 184 -0.96 19.85 1.93
N PRO A 185 -1.03 19.08 0.83
CA PRO A 185 -2.22 19.05 0.00
C PRO A 185 -3.43 18.53 0.81
N THR A 186 -4.62 18.99 0.45
CA THR A 186 -5.86 18.43 0.97
C THR A 186 -6.18 17.10 0.28
N VAL A 187 -7.07 16.29 0.89
CA VAL A 187 -7.56 15.05 0.27
C VAL A 187 -8.17 15.32 -1.10
N GLU A 188 -8.96 16.41 -1.24
CA GLU A 188 -9.54 16.83 -2.53
C GLU A 188 -8.46 17.18 -3.56
N GLN A 189 -7.41 17.89 -3.16
CA GLN A 189 -6.30 18.24 -4.06
C GLN A 189 -5.51 17.01 -4.53
N LEU A 190 -5.40 15.97 -3.70
CA LEU A 190 -4.71 14.72 -4.07
C LEU A 190 -5.43 13.96 -5.19
N GLU A 191 -6.73 14.20 -5.41
CA GLU A 191 -7.47 13.62 -6.53
C GLU A 191 -6.91 14.02 -7.91
N ASP A 192 -6.26 15.18 -8.00
CA ASP A 192 -5.64 15.72 -9.21
C ASP A 192 -4.11 15.52 -9.25
N ALA A 193 -3.55 14.87 -8.25
CA ALA A 193 -2.12 14.62 -8.17
C ALA A 193 -1.70 13.41 -9.01
N VAL A 194 -0.56 13.49 -9.68
CA VAL A 194 0.08 12.35 -10.35
C VAL A 194 1.01 11.58 -9.42
N PHE A 195 1.57 12.28 -8.42
CA PHE A 195 2.54 11.72 -7.49
C PHE A 195 2.46 12.42 -6.14
N ASP A 196 2.68 11.67 -5.07
CA ASP A 196 2.62 12.12 -3.69
C ASP A 196 3.84 11.63 -2.91
N MET A 197 4.49 12.52 -2.17
CA MET A 197 5.70 12.21 -1.38
C MET A 197 5.63 12.78 0.02
N VAL A 198 5.91 11.96 1.01
CA VAL A 198 6.30 12.38 2.36
C VAL A 198 7.82 12.45 2.42
N VAL A 199 8.34 13.63 2.74
CA VAL A 199 9.79 13.89 2.85
C VAL A 199 10.09 14.43 4.23
N ALA A 200 11.06 13.85 4.92
CA ALA A 200 11.56 14.37 6.20
C ALA A 200 13.07 14.62 6.14
N GLY A 201 13.48 15.67 6.81
CA GLY A 201 14.88 16.07 6.84
C GLY A 201 15.19 17.06 7.95
N ARG A 202 16.45 17.42 8.06
CA ARG A 202 16.96 18.43 9.00
C ARG A 202 17.81 19.47 8.27
N VAL A 203 17.98 20.63 8.88
CA VAL A 203 18.91 21.66 8.38
C VAL A 203 20.32 21.35 8.85
N THR A 204 21.27 21.31 7.92
CA THR A 204 22.70 21.10 8.22
C THR A 204 23.37 22.38 8.73
N GLU A 205 24.60 22.28 9.22
CA GLU A 205 25.40 23.42 9.63
C GLU A 205 25.66 24.41 8.49
N THR A 206 25.64 23.95 7.25
CA THR A 206 25.79 24.81 6.05
C THR A 206 24.50 25.54 5.68
N GLY A 207 23.37 25.21 6.32
CA GLY A 207 22.07 25.80 6.06
C GLY A 207 21.27 25.13 4.94
N ASP A 208 21.80 24.07 4.32
CA ASP A 208 21.03 23.22 3.39
C ASP A 208 20.18 22.20 4.15
N VAL A 209 19.22 21.59 3.46
CA VAL A 209 18.37 20.54 4.03
C VAL A 209 18.91 19.16 3.65
N ALA A 210 19.29 18.40 4.67
CA ALA A 210 19.59 16.98 4.55
C ALA A 210 18.29 16.17 4.56
N ILE A 211 17.92 15.56 3.44
CA ILE A 211 16.81 14.61 3.36
C ILE A 211 17.23 13.32 4.06
N MET A 212 16.42 12.86 5.01
CA MET A 212 16.69 11.68 5.83
C MET A 212 15.73 10.52 5.54
N MET A 213 14.51 10.81 5.13
CA MET A 213 13.48 9.82 4.86
C MET A 213 12.57 10.30 3.75
N VAL A 214 12.22 9.37 2.86
CA VAL A 214 11.18 9.57 1.83
C VAL A 214 10.27 8.36 1.81
N GLU A 215 8.98 8.63 1.64
CA GLU A 215 7.95 7.66 1.30
C GLU A 215 7.11 8.26 0.20
N ALA A 216 7.03 7.64 -0.97
CA ALA A 216 6.38 8.25 -2.13
C ALA A 216 5.62 7.22 -2.96
N GLU A 217 4.58 7.69 -3.65
CA GLU A 217 3.72 6.87 -4.48
C GLU A 217 3.12 7.66 -5.64
N ALA A 218 2.88 6.98 -6.76
CA ALA A 218 1.99 7.48 -7.80
C ALA A 218 0.54 7.25 -7.37
N THR A 219 -0.34 8.16 -7.75
CA THR A 219 -1.76 8.03 -7.42
C THR A 219 -2.44 6.97 -8.29
N ASP A 220 -3.59 6.48 -7.90
CA ASP A 220 -4.40 5.54 -8.67
C ASP A 220 -4.89 6.11 -10.00
N LYS A 221 -4.97 7.44 -10.11
CA LYS A 221 -5.36 8.18 -11.34
C LYS A 221 -4.20 8.54 -12.26
N VAL A 222 -2.95 8.24 -11.89
CA VAL A 222 -1.76 8.69 -12.62
C VAL A 222 -1.79 8.37 -14.11
N ILE A 223 -2.22 7.16 -14.51
CA ILE A 223 -2.26 6.74 -15.91
C ILE A 223 -3.28 7.58 -16.70
N ALA A 224 -4.45 7.85 -16.14
CA ALA A 224 -5.47 8.70 -16.76
C ALA A 224 -4.99 10.14 -16.86
N LEU A 225 -4.40 10.68 -15.82
CA LEU A 225 -3.85 12.05 -15.80
C LEU A 225 -2.71 12.22 -16.81
N ILE A 226 -1.82 11.24 -16.97
CA ILE A 226 -0.76 11.26 -18.00
C ILE A 226 -1.39 11.21 -19.40
N ALA A 227 -2.42 10.41 -19.62
CA ALA A 227 -3.12 10.35 -20.90
C ALA A 227 -3.79 11.70 -21.25
N ASP A 228 -4.22 12.45 -20.23
CA ASP A 228 -4.77 13.81 -20.38
C ASP A 228 -3.70 14.91 -20.46
N GLY A 229 -2.42 14.55 -20.48
CA GLY A 229 -1.28 15.44 -20.71
C GLY A 229 -0.53 15.88 -19.46
N ALA A 230 -0.79 15.28 -18.29
CA ALA A 230 0.00 15.53 -17.09
C ALA A 230 1.42 14.96 -17.22
N GLN A 231 2.37 15.54 -16.49
CA GLN A 231 3.75 15.08 -16.46
C GLN A 231 3.86 13.73 -15.73
N ALA A 232 4.45 12.73 -16.38
CA ALA A 232 4.70 11.45 -15.76
C ALA A 232 5.74 11.56 -14.63
N PRO A 233 5.55 10.89 -13.48
CA PRO A 233 6.51 10.89 -12.37
C PRO A 233 7.71 9.97 -12.68
N THR A 234 8.55 10.41 -13.60
CA THR A 234 9.83 9.76 -13.91
C THR A 234 10.83 9.96 -12.78
N GLU A 235 11.96 9.25 -12.82
CA GLU A 235 13.04 9.39 -11.85
C GLU A 235 13.54 10.83 -11.74
N ALA A 236 13.62 11.56 -12.86
CA ALA A 236 14.00 12.97 -12.88
C ALA A 236 12.98 13.85 -12.15
N VAL A 237 11.69 13.63 -12.39
CA VAL A 237 10.59 14.37 -11.74
C VAL A 237 10.56 14.08 -10.23
N VAL A 238 10.80 12.82 -9.83
CA VAL A 238 10.92 12.45 -8.41
C VAL A 238 12.08 13.21 -7.74
N ALA A 239 13.23 13.28 -8.39
CA ALA A 239 14.38 14.03 -7.89
C ALA A 239 14.08 15.54 -7.77
N GLU A 240 13.36 16.15 -8.72
CA GLU A 240 12.89 17.54 -8.64
C GLU A 240 11.95 17.76 -7.45
N GLY A 241 11.06 16.79 -7.17
CA GLY A 241 10.14 16.86 -6.03
C GLY A 241 10.86 16.84 -4.68
N LEU A 242 11.97 16.09 -4.58
CA LEU A 242 12.80 16.06 -3.38
C LEU A 242 13.45 17.43 -3.13
N GLU A 243 13.95 18.09 -4.17
CA GLU A 243 14.47 19.46 -4.06
C GLU A 243 13.37 20.48 -3.72
N ALA A 244 12.17 20.32 -4.31
CA ALA A 244 11.02 21.19 -4.01
C ALA A 244 10.54 21.09 -2.57
N ALA A 245 10.73 19.96 -1.89
CA ALA A 245 10.36 19.76 -0.49
C ALA A 245 11.27 20.53 0.50
N LYS A 246 12.55 20.76 0.15
CA LYS A 246 13.54 21.34 1.05
C LYS A 246 13.16 22.71 1.65
N PRO A 247 12.66 23.69 0.88
CA PRO A 247 12.26 24.99 1.43
C PRO A 247 11.16 24.88 2.50
N PHE A 248 10.22 23.97 2.34
CA PHE A 248 9.15 23.74 3.31
C PHE A 248 9.68 23.09 4.58
N ILE A 249 10.56 22.09 4.45
CA ILE A 249 11.26 21.46 5.57
C ILE A 249 12.04 22.51 6.37
N ALA A 250 12.79 23.39 5.70
CA ALA A 250 13.55 24.45 6.36
C ALA A 250 12.68 25.40 7.19
N ARG A 251 11.46 25.73 6.69
CA ARG A 251 10.52 26.57 7.44
C ARG A 251 9.99 25.86 8.69
N LEU A 252 9.65 24.57 8.58
CA LEU A 252 9.17 23.75 9.70
C LEU A 252 10.25 23.58 10.78
N VAL A 253 11.49 23.29 10.36
CA VAL A 253 12.65 23.16 11.26
C VAL A 253 12.90 24.49 11.97
N ARG A 254 12.83 25.61 11.26
CA ARG A 254 13.02 26.93 11.85
C ARG A 254 11.99 27.24 12.94
N ALA A 255 10.70 27.01 12.68
CA ALA A 255 9.65 27.27 13.67
C ALA A 255 9.85 26.41 14.94
N GLN A 256 10.24 25.15 14.80
CA GLN A 256 10.57 24.29 15.93
C GLN A 256 11.82 24.77 16.69
N ALA A 257 12.85 25.21 15.99
CA ALA A 257 14.08 25.73 16.59
C ALA A 257 13.81 27.05 17.39
N ASP A 258 13.06 27.95 16.76
CA ASP A 258 12.68 29.23 17.43
C ASP A 258 11.85 28.96 18.71
N LEU A 259 10.94 27.96 18.67
CA LEU A 259 10.19 27.55 19.87
C LEU A 259 11.10 26.95 20.94
N ALA A 260 12.08 26.15 20.53
CA ALA A 260 13.04 25.56 21.46
C ALA A 260 13.97 26.60 22.14
N GLU A 261 14.34 27.65 21.43
CA GLU A 261 15.11 28.76 22.03
C GLU A 261 14.37 29.40 23.23
N LEU A 262 13.05 29.43 23.21
CA LEU A 262 12.23 30.00 24.30
C LEU A 262 11.86 28.98 25.38
N ALA A 263 11.59 27.75 25.02
CA ALA A 263 10.86 26.79 25.87
C ALA A 263 11.57 25.47 26.12
N ALA A 264 12.69 25.17 25.45
CA ALA A 264 13.39 23.91 25.66
C ALA A 264 13.98 23.78 27.05
N LYS A 265 13.88 22.59 27.62
CA LYS A 265 14.60 22.24 28.84
C LYS A 265 16.10 22.14 28.57
N PRO A 266 16.96 22.45 29.57
CA PRO A 266 18.38 22.19 29.42
C PRO A 266 18.68 20.76 29.06
N THR A 267 19.65 20.55 28.18
CA THR A 267 20.09 19.21 27.79
C THR A 267 20.58 18.45 29.02
N GLN A 268 20.03 17.26 29.23
CA GLN A 268 20.39 16.36 30.32
C GLN A 268 21.54 15.44 29.91
N GLU A 269 22.38 15.09 30.88
CA GLU A 269 23.40 14.08 30.68
C GLU A 269 22.80 12.69 30.87
N PHE A 270 23.06 11.82 29.90
CA PHE A 270 22.69 10.41 29.95
C PHE A 270 23.94 9.55 29.89
N PRO A 271 23.96 8.39 30.59
CA PRO A 271 25.05 7.44 30.45
C PRO A 271 25.06 6.88 29.03
N LEU A 272 26.23 6.90 28.39
CA LEU A 272 26.43 6.36 27.05
C LEU A 272 27.16 5.05 27.12
N PHE A 273 26.75 4.12 26.30
CA PHE A 273 27.30 2.76 26.20
C PHE A 273 27.83 2.56 24.78
N PRO A 274 29.03 3.07 24.47
CA PRO A 274 29.65 2.82 23.17
C PRO A 274 29.84 1.31 22.99
N PRO A 275 29.69 0.77 21.75
CA PRO A 275 29.80 -0.66 21.52
C PRO A 275 31.17 -1.23 21.81
N TYR A 276 32.21 -0.42 21.78
CA TYR A 276 33.61 -0.76 22.10
C TYR A 276 34.44 0.48 22.34
N GLY A 277 35.59 0.30 23.02
CA GLY A 277 36.61 1.33 23.13
C GLY A 277 37.58 1.35 21.93
N PRO A 278 38.26 2.48 21.65
CA PRO A 278 39.24 2.59 20.56
C PRO A 278 40.36 1.54 20.63
N ASP A 279 40.83 1.23 21.82
CA ASP A 279 41.84 0.21 22.10
C ASP A 279 41.42 -1.18 21.62
N VAL A 280 40.16 -1.54 21.85
CA VAL A 280 39.59 -2.82 21.40
C VAL A 280 39.52 -2.84 19.87
N PHE A 281 39.05 -1.76 19.25
CA PHE A 281 38.91 -1.69 17.79
C PHE A 281 40.28 -1.85 17.10
N GLU A 282 41.29 -1.09 17.53
CA GLU A 282 42.63 -1.13 16.96
C GLU A 282 43.28 -2.53 17.08
N THR A 283 43.09 -3.18 18.25
CA THR A 283 43.62 -4.51 18.49
C THR A 283 42.93 -5.57 17.62
N VAL A 284 41.60 -5.50 17.51
CA VAL A 284 40.82 -6.42 16.66
C VAL A 284 41.14 -6.20 15.19
N GLU A 285 41.25 -4.93 14.71
CA GLU A 285 41.63 -4.63 13.34
C GLU A 285 43.03 -5.18 13.01
N GLY A 286 44.02 -4.93 13.89
CA GLY A 286 45.37 -5.43 13.71
C GLY A 286 45.50 -6.95 13.68
N THR A 287 44.59 -7.63 14.39
CA THR A 287 44.60 -9.10 14.51
C THR A 287 43.87 -9.80 13.36
N SER A 288 42.79 -9.20 12.82
CA SER A 288 41.85 -9.90 11.92
C SER A 288 41.83 -9.37 10.49
N LYS A 289 42.38 -8.19 10.21
CA LYS A 289 42.24 -7.49 8.92
C LYS A 289 42.64 -8.33 7.70
N VAL A 290 43.76 -9.08 7.78
CA VAL A 290 44.26 -9.83 6.64
C VAL A 290 43.34 -11.02 6.33
N GLU A 291 43.03 -11.81 7.35
CA GLU A 291 42.17 -13.00 7.21
C GLU A 291 40.73 -12.62 6.81
N LEU A 292 40.23 -11.50 7.33
CA LEU A 292 38.91 -10.97 6.96
C LEU A 292 38.88 -10.54 5.49
N ASN A 293 39.93 -9.87 4.96
CA ASN A 293 40.00 -9.50 3.54
C ASN A 293 39.97 -10.72 2.62
N GLU A 294 40.66 -11.81 3.03
CA GLU A 294 40.61 -13.08 2.31
C GLU A 294 39.22 -13.70 2.35
N ALA A 295 38.60 -13.77 3.53
CA ALA A 295 37.27 -14.31 3.72
C ALA A 295 36.19 -13.53 2.93
N LEU A 296 36.28 -12.19 2.92
CA LEU A 296 35.39 -11.31 2.17
C LEU A 296 35.52 -11.44 0.65
N SER A 297 36.51 -12.18 0.16
CA SER A 297 36.68 -12.50 -1.27
C SER A 297 35.94 -13.76 -1.70
N ILE A 298 35.40 -14.53 -0.75
CA ILE A 298 34.63 -15.75 -1.02
C ILE A 298 33.23 -15.35 -1.54
N ALA A 299 32.93 -15.69 -2.78
CA ALA A 299 31.67 -15.32 -3.44
C ALA A 299 30.45 -16.07 -2.83
N ASP A 300 30.61 -17.37 -2.52
CA ASP A 300 29.56 -18.16 -1.89
C ASP A 300 29.23 -17.69 -0.47
N LYS A 301 27.95 -17.38 -0.23
CA LYS A 301 27.49 -16.81 1.03
C LYS A 301 27.78 -17.72 2.23
N GLN A 302 27.44 -18.99 2.14
CA GLN A 302 27.56 -19.92 3.29
C GLN A 302 29.03 -20.17 3.64
N ALA A 303 29.88 -20.39 2.63
CA ALA A 303 31.31 -20.56 2.83
C ALA A 303 31.97 -19.29 3.41
N ARG A 304 31.56 -18.12 2.94
CA ARG A 304 32.05 -16.82 3.44
C ARG A 304 31.64 -16.60 4.89
N GLU A 305 30.37 -16.77 5.22
CA GLU A 305 29.86 -16.61 6.60
C GLU A 305 30.54 -17.60 7.56
N ALA A 306 30.66 -18.86 7.17
CA ALA A 306 31.36 -19.86 7.96
C ALA A 306 32.82 -19.45 8.24
N ARG A 307 33.56 -18.94 7.22
CA ARG A 307 34.93 -18.50 7.40
C ARG A 307 35.03 -17.24 8.28
N ILE A 308 34.10 -16.30 8.16
CA ILE A 308 34.04 -15.11 9.02
C ILE A 308 33.77 -15.52 10.47
N ASP A 309 32.86 -16.47 10.72
CA ASP A 309 32.58 -16.97 12.06
C ASP A 309 33.77 -17.71 12.69
N GLU A 310 34.52 -18.50 11.90
CA GLU A 310 35.79 -19.10 12.35
C GLU A 310 36.79 -18.03 12.79
N ILE A 311 37.04 -17.02 11.92
CA ILE A 311 37.95 -15.91 12.24
C ILE A 311 37.50 -15.17 13.49
N LYS A 312 36.19 -14.91 13.63
CA LYS A 312 35.62 -14.30 14.83
C LYS A 312 35.92 -15.15 16.10
N ALA A 313 35.69 -16.44 16.03
CA ALA A 313 35.96 -17.34 17.15
C ALA A 313 37.44 -17.35 17.51
N GLU A 314 38.35 -17.37 16.52
CA GLU A 314 39.81 -17.31 16.73
C GLU A 314 40.21 -15.98 17.38
N VAL A 315 39.68 -14.84 16.93
CA VAL A 315 39.94 -13.51 17.51
C VAL A 315 39.45 -13.44 18.96
N LEU A 316 38.24 -13.91 19.23
CA LEU A 316 37.68 -13.93 20.57
C LEU A 316 38.52 -14.82 21.51
N SER A 317 38.99 -15.97 21.02
CA SER A 317 39.85 -16.87 21.80
C SER A 317 41.22 -16.26 22.09
N ARG A 318 41.83 -15.59 21.10
CA ARG A 318 43.19 -14.99 21.24
C ARG A 318 43.22 -13.77 22.14
N LEU A 319 42.18 -12.92 22.03
CA LEU A 319 42.11 -11.64 22.72
C LEU A 319 41.28 -11.66 24.01
N GLY A 320 40.57 -12.74 24.29
CA GLY A 320 39.69 -12.86 25.47
C GLY A 320 40.43 -12.72 26.79
N GLU A 321 41.68 -13.19 26.88
CA GLU A 321 42.51 -13.08 28.09
C GLU A 321 43.01 -11.61 28.30
N ASP A 322 43.23 -10.86 27.23
CA ASP A 322 43.67 -9.45 27.30
C ASP A 322 42.53 -8.49 27.62
N PHE A 323 41.27 -8.86 27.32
CA PHE A 323 40.07 -8.05 27.48
C PHE A 323 39.01 -8.70 28.34
N VAL A 324 39.40 -9.29 29.46
CA VAL A 324 38.48 -9.95 30.41
C VAL A 324 37.37 -9.01 30.87
N GLY A 325 36.12 -9.47 30.73
CA GLY A 325 34.89 -8.66 31.03
C GLY A 325 34.47 -7.71 29.94
N ARG A 326 35.20 -7.67 28.81
CA ARG A 326 34.88 -6.83 27.62
C ARG A 326 34.65 -7.67 26.36
N GLU A 327 34.28 -8.95 26.52
CA GLU A 327 34.11 -9.89 25.40
C GLU A 327 33.05 -9.44 24.38
N LYS A 328 32.02 -8.73 24.86
CA LYS A 328 30.99 -8.11 23.98
C LYS A 328 31.59 -7.03 23.07
N GLU A 329 32.54 -6.25 23.60
CA GLU A 329 33.23 -5.22 22.82
C GLU A 329 34.06 -5.82 21.70
N LEU A 330 34.72 -6.95 21.93
CA LEU A 330 35.48 -7.67 20.89
C LEU A 330 34.57 -8.06 19.71
N GLY A 331 33.39 -8.61 20.00
CA GLY A 331 32.41 -8.97 18.97
C GLY A 331 31.87 -7.78 18.19
N ALA A 332 31.60 -6.67 18.88
CA ALA A 332 31.14 -5.42 18.26
C ALA A 332 32.25 -4.77 17.41
N ALA A 333 33.47 -4.73 17.90
CA ALA A 333 34.64 -4.24 17.16
C ALA A 333 34.90 -5.08 15.91
N PHE A 334 34.84 -6.41 16.01
CA PHE A 334 34.98 -7.31 14.87
C PHE A 334 33.98 -7.02 13.77
N ARG A 335 32.70 -6.81 14.11
CA ARG A 335 31.65 -6.41 13.17
C ARG A 335 31.97 -5.06 12.50
N SER A 336 32.48 -4.10 13.27
CA SER A 336 32.85 -2.77 12.74
C SER A 336 34.09 -2.83 11.83
N VAL A 337 35.08 -3.67 12.12
CA VAL A 337 36.20 -3.95 11.22
C VAL A 337 35.70 -4.58 9.92
N THR A 338 34.83 -5.57 10.03
CA THR A 338 34.21 -6.21 8.85
C THR A 338 33.48 -5.18 7.99
N LYS A 339 32.65 -4.32 8.62
CA LYS A 339 31.96 -3.20 7.92
C LYS A 339 32.94 -2.30 7.20
N LYS A 340 34.01 -1.88 7.88
CA LYS A 340 35.04 -0.99 7.30
C LYS A 340 35.68 -1.62 6.06
N LEU A 341 36.05 -2.90 6.11
CA LEU A 341 36.70 -3.60 5.01
C LEU A 341 35.75 -3.80 3.82
N VAL A 342 34.48 -4.15 4.06
CA VAL A 342 33.47 -4.26 2.99
C VAL A 342 33.29 -2.92 2.28
N ARG A 343 33.13 -1.81 3.03
CA ARG A 343 32.98 -0.46 2.46
C ARG A 343 34.20 -0.04 1.66
N GLN A 344 35.40 -0.26 2.20
CA GLN A 344 36.66 0.05 1.52
C GLN A 344 36.77 -0.70 0.19
N ARG A 345 36.44 -1.99 0.16
CA ARG A 345 36.45 -2.82 -1.04
C ARG A 345 35.48 -2.31 -2.12
N ILE A 346 34.28 -1.90 -1.72
CA ILE A 346 33.29 -1.29 -2.65
C ILE A 346 33.81 0.02 -3.23
N LEU A 347 34.36 0.89 -2.37
CA LEU A 347 34.79 2.24 -2.77
C LEU A 347 36.07 2.25 -3.60
N THR A 348 37.04 1.37 -3.30
CA THR A 348 38.36 1.35 -3.97
C THR A 348 38.42 0.38 -5.13
N ASP A 349 37.90 -0.84 -4.94
CA ASP A 349 38.09 -1.93 -5.90
C ASP A 349 36.87 -2.10 -6.82
N GLY A 350 35.75 -1.50 -6.47
CA GLY A 350 34.47 -1.61 -7.21
C GLY A 350 33.84 -3.01 -7.14
N PHE A 351 34.27 -3.84 -6.19
CA PHE A 351 33.77 -5.19 -5.99
C PHE A 351 32.94 -5.33 -4.73
N ARG A 352 31.83 -6.04 -4.86
CA ARG A 352 30.90 -6.32 -3.79
C ARG A 352 31.25 -7.61 -3.05
N ILE A 353 30.61 -7.83 -1.92
CA ILE A 353 30.86 -8.97 -1.03
C ILE A 353 30.63 -10.34 -1.71
N ASP A 354 29.74 -10.42 -2.67
CA ASP A 354 29.43 -11.62 -3.46
C ASP A 354 30.16 -11.68 -4.82
N GLY A 355 31.07 -10.74 -5.07
CA GLY A 355 31.86 -10.69 -6.29
C GLY A 355 31.22 -9.97 -7.48
N ARG A 356 29.98 -9.47 -7.34
CA ARG A 356 29.31 -8.67 -8.38
C ARG A 356 29.95 -7.30 -8.54
N GLY A 357 29.77 -6.71 -9.73
CA GLY A 357 29.98 -5.29 -9.97
C GLY A 357 28.88 -4.42 -9.36
N LEU A 358 29.11 -3.10 -9.37
CA LEU A 358 28.26 -2.15 -8.65
C LEU A 358 26.81 -2.09 -9.16
N ALA A 359 26.59 -2.30 -10.46
CA ALA A 359 25.29 -2.26 -11.12
C ALA A 359 24.70 -3.64 -11.42
N ASP A 360 25.38 -4.72 -11.03
CA ASP A 360 24.94 -6.06 -11.34
C ASP A 360 23.75 -6.49 -10.46
N ILE A 361 22.80 -7.18 -11.10
CA ILE A 361 21.66 -7.82 -10.45
C ILE A 361 22.00 -9.31 -10.26
N ARG A 362 21.59 -9.91 -9.13
CA ARG A 362 21.67 -11.35 -8.93
C ARG A 362 20.84 -12.10 -9.98
N GLN A 363 21.14 -13.37 -10.15
CA GLN A 363 20.36 -14.24 -11.05
C GLN A 363 18.87 -14.13 -10.74
N LEU A 364 18.07 -13.89 -11.78
CA LEU A 364 16.63 -13.76 -11.71
C LEU A 364 15.95 -15.04 -12.21
N SER A 365 14.82 -15.39 -11.59
CA SER A 365 13.93 -16.45 -12.02
C SER A 365 12.50 -16.06 -11.70
N ALA A 366 11.57 -16.39 -12.58
CA ALA A 366 10.15 -16.15 -12.41
C ALA A 366 9.36 -17.35 -12.91
N GLU A 367 8.40 -17.81 -12.12
CA GLU A 367 7.51 -18.93 -12.43
C GLU A 367 6.09 -18.59 -12.02
N VAL A 368 5.10 -18.96 -12.80
CA VAL A 368 3.67 -18.78 -12.50
C VAL A 368 2.98 -20.13 -12.36
N ASP A 369 1.73 -20.12 -11.87
CA ASP A 369 0.92 -21.34 -11.64
C ASP A 369 1.56 -22.34 -10.67
N VAL A 370 2.18 -21.83 -9.60
CA VAL A 370 2.93 -22.63 -8.62
C VAL A 370 2.01 -23.40 -7.69
N ILE A 371 0.84 -22.82 -7.31
CA ILE A 371 -0.10 -23.43 -6.37
C ILE A 371 -1.36 -23.92 -7.10
N PRO A 372 -1.63 -25.23 -7.12
CA PRO A 372 -2.65 -25.85 -8.00
C PRO A 372 -4.07 -25.33 -7.81
N ARG A 373 -4.46 -24.83 -6.63
CA ARG A 373 -5.83 -24.37 -6.36
C ARG A 373 -5.95 -22.88 -6.11
N ALA A 374 -4.85 -22.14 -6.19
CA ALA A 374 -4.89 -20.68 -6.08
C ALA A 374 -5.61 -20.07 -7.30
N HIS A 375 -6.13 -18.86 -7.15
CA HIS A 375 -6.69 -18.14 -8.29
C HIS A 375 -5.58 -17.58 -9.19
N GLY A 376 -4.44 -17.23 -8.62
CA GLY A 376 -3.18 -16.95 -9.27
C GLY A 376 -2.03 -17.12 -8.30
N SER A 377 -0.89 -17.58 -8.78
CA SER A 377 0.32 -17.74 -7.95
C SER A 377 1.57 -17.59 -8.79
N ALA A 378 2.63 -17.07 -8.15
CA ALA A 378 3.93 -16.90 -8.79
C ALA A 378 5.06 -17.03 -7.78
N LEU A 379 6.17 -17.57 -8.22
CA LEU A 379 7.43 -17.60 -7.51
C LEU A 379 8.41 -16.65 -8.20
N PHE A 380 8.89 -15.66 -7.49
CA PHE A 380 9.93 -14.75 -7.96
C PHE A 380 11.18 -14.93 -7.14
N GLU A 381 12.30 -15.14 -7.81
CA GLU A 381 13.60 -15.33 -7.19
C GLU A 381 14.61 -14.30 -7.69
N ARG A 382 15.44 -13.85 -6.79
CA ARG A 382 16.58 -12.98 -7.07
C ARG A 382 17.74 -13.42 -6.17
N GLY A 383 18.65 -14.21 -6.73
CA GLY A 383 19.65 -14.93 -5.95
C GLY A 383 19.00 -15.76 -4.85
N GLU A 384 19.38 -15.55 -3.61
CA GLU A 384 18.84 -16.27 -2.44
C GLU A 384 17.52 -15.70 -1.93
N THR A 385 17.02 -14.60 -2.49
CA THR A 385 15.72 -14.04 -2.11
C THR A 385 14.62 -14.69 -2.93
N GLN A 386 13.63 -15.27 -2.26
CA GLN A 386 12.55 -16.03 -2.87
C GLN A 386 11.21 -15.58 -2.28
N ILE A 387 10.29 -15.13 -3.13
CA ILE A 387 8.95 -14.66 -2.76
C ILE A 387 7.89 -15.44 -3.53
N LEU A 388 6.96 -16.04 -2.78
CA LEU A 388 5.77 -16.64 -3.32
C LEU A 388 4.61 -15.63 -3.24
N GLY A 389 4.16 -15.17 -4.39
CA GLY A 389 2.98 -14.31 -4.53
C GLY A 389 1.72 -15.15 -4.77
N VAL A 390 0.65 -14.86 -4.04
CA VAL A 390 -0.63 -15.59 -4.18
C VAL A 390 -1.77 -14.59 -4.28
N THR A 391 -2.54 -14.70 -5.34
CA THR A 391 -3.72 -13.86 -5.60
C THR A 391 -5.00 -14.64 -5.36
N THR A 392 -5.92 -14.04 -4.61
CA THR A 392 -7.29 -14.55 -4.42
C THR A 392 -8.28 -13.47 -4.86
N LEU A 393 -9.25 -13.88 -5.67
CA LEU A 393 -10.31 -13.03 -6.19
C LEU A 393 -11.64 -13.42 -5.54
N ASP A 394 -12.44 -12.41 -5.17
CA ASP A 394 -13.79 -12.63 -4.63
C ASP A 394 -14.69 -11.43 -4.98
N MET A 395 -15.95 -11.51 -4.58
CA MET A 395 -16.94 -10.45 -4.75
C MET A 395 -16.48 -9.15 -4.08
N VAL A 396 -16.84 -8.00 -4.65
CA VAL A 396 -16.51 -6.66 -4.11
C VAL A 396 -16.96 -6.50 -2.65
N LYS A 397 -18.04 -7.12 -2.23
CA LYS A 397 -18.48 -7.13 -0.82
C LYS A 397 -17.47 -7.71 0.19
N MET A 398 -16.44 -8.43 -0.31
CA MET A 398 -15.33 -8.94 0.50
C MET A 398 -14.19 -7.92 0.63
N ALA A 399 -14.35 -6.71 0.11
CA ALA A 399 -13.42 -5.61 0.34
C ALA A 399 -13.25 -5.36 1.84
N GLN A 400 -12.01 -5.06 2.24
CA GLN A 400 -11.70 -4.76 3.64
C GLN A 400 -12.40 -3.46 4.06
N GLN A 401 -13.14 -3.52 5.16
CA GLN A 401 -13.66 -2.30 5.78
C GLN A 401 -12.57 -1.66 6.64
N VAL A 402 -12.33 -0.36 6.43
CA VAL A 402 -11.32 0.43 7.14
C VAL A 402 -12.02 1.32 8.17
N ASP A 403 -11.63 1.18 9.44
CA ASP A 403 -12.10 2.01 10.55
C ASP A 403 -10.90 2.77 11.13
N SER A 404 -10.45 3.80 10.42
CA SER A 404 -9.35 4.69 10.78
C SER A 404 -9.81 6.16 10.71
N LEU A 405 -8.93 7.09 11.03
CA LEU A 405 -9.17 8.52 10.82
C LEU A 405 -8.88 8.96 9.36
N GLY A 406 -8.23 8.12 8.56
CA GLY A 406 -7.98 8.39 7.16
C GLY A 406 -9.25 8.47 6.31
N PRO A 407 -9.15 9.00 5.10
CA PRO A 407 -10.30 9.18 4.20
C PRO A 407 -10.83 7.87 3.63
N GLU A 408 -10.00 6.83 3.57
CA GLU A 408 -10.35 5.54 3.00
C GLU A 408 -11.23 4.73 3.96
N THR A 409 -12.39 4.31 3.50
CA THR A 409 -13.34 3.52 4.31
C THR A 409 -13.42 2.06 3.87
N SER A 410 -12.94 1.74 2.70
CA SER A 410 -12.95 0.38 2.13
C SER A 410 -11.79 0.18 1.17
N LYS A 411 -11.14 -0.98 1.27
CA LYS A 411 -10.06 -1.39 0.35
C LYS A 411 -10.48 -2.59 -0.48
N ARG A 412 -10.57 -2.40 -1.79
CA ARG A 412 -10.82 -3.46 -2.76
C ARG A 412 -9.58 -4.30 -3.05
N TYR A 413 -8.41 -3.69 -3.07
CA TYR A 413 -7.12 -4.35 -3.19
C TYR A 413 -6.43 -4.39 -1.82
N MET A 414 -6.06 -5.57 -1.38
CA MET A 414 -5.43 -5.82 -0.08
C MET A 414 -4.13 -6.56 -0.30
N HIS A 415 -3.01 -6.03 0.19
CA HIS A 415 -1.73 -6.69 0.12
C HIS A 415 -1.22 -7.07 1.51
N HIS A 416 -1.08 -8.36 1.78
CA HIS A 416 -0.53 -8.88 3.02
C HIS A 416 0.85 -9.48 2.79
N TYR A 417 1.78 -9.17 3.67
CA TYR A 417 3.17 -9.59 3.58
C TYR A 417 3.52 -10.42 4.83
N ASN A 418 4.05 -11.61 4.62
CA ASN A 418 4.47 -12.52 5.68
C ASN A 418 5.98 -12.77 5.59
N PHE A 419 6.64 -12.65 6.75
CA PHE A 419 8.08 -12.85 6.89
C PHE A 419 8.38 -13.84 8.02
N PRO A 420 8.23 -15.14 7.76
CA PRO A 420 8.47 -16.16 8.78
C PRO A 420 9.96 -16.28 9.10
N PRO A 421 10.33 -16.69 10.34
CA PRO A 421 11.72 -16.77 10.77
C PRO A 421 12.60 -17.67 9.90
N PHE A 422 12.06 -18.75 9.35
CA PHE A 422 12.80 -19.67 8.49
C PHE A 422 13.32 -19.01 7.20
N SER A 423 12.73 -17.88 6.78
CA SER A 423 13.18 -17.16 5.58
C SER A 423 14.61 -16.63 5.69
N THR A 424 15.09 -16.41 6.91
CA THR A 424 16.49 -16.04 7.23
C THR A 424 17.30 -17.19 7.83
N GLY A 425 16.71 -18.40 7.90
CA GLY A 425 17.33 -19.55 8.56
C GLY A 425 17.29 -19.51 10.08
N GLU A 426 16.47 -18.64 10.65
CA GLU A 426 16.35 -18.45 12.10
C GLU A 426 15.12 -19.15 12.67
N THR A 427 15.14 -19.37 14.00
CA THR A 427 13.97 -19.75 14.77
C THR A 427 13.34 -18.53 15.43
N GLY A 428 12.00 -18.51 15.54
CA GLY A 428 11.32 -17.38 16.16
C GLY A 428 9.82 -17.62 16.34
N ARG A 429 9.17 -16.67 16.99
CA ARG A 429 7.73 -16.71 17.20
C ARG A 429 6.99 -16.40 15.89
N VAL A 430 6.11 -17.29 15.50
CA VAL A 430 5.13 -17.10 14.43
C VAL A 430 3.82 -16.59 15.04
N GLY A 431 3.20 -15.61 14.43
CA GLY A 431 1.95 -15.02 14.94
C GLY A 431 1.49 -13.80 14.12
N SER A 432 0.96 -12.80 14.80
CA SER A 432 0.49 -11.56 14.16
C SER A 432 1.64 -10.81 13.48
N PRO A 433 1.40 -10.15 12.34
CA PRO A 433 2.41 -9.37 11.63
C PRO A 433 2.94 -8.24 12.53
N LYS A 434 4.24 -8.00 12.44
CA LYS A 434 4.93 -6.91 13.13
C LYS A 434 4.83 -5.61 12.29
N ARG A 435 5.13 -4.47 12.91
CA ARG A 435 5.13 -3.15 12.22
C ARG A 435 5.94 -3.13 10.92
N ARG A 436 7.07 -3.89 10.87
CA ARG A 436 7.90 -4.01 9.66
C ARG A 436 7.17 -4.73 8.54
N GLU A 437 6.48 -5.83 8.84
CA GLU A 437 5.71 -6.59 7.85
C GLU A 437 4.55 -5.77 7.30
N ILE A 438 3.85 -5.00 8.15
CA ILE A 438 2.81 -4.06 7.72
C ILE A 438 3.38 -3.00 6.78
N GLY A 439 4.53 -2.41 7.12
CA GLY A 439 5.18 -1.41 6.27
C GLY A 439 5.64 -1.96 4.91
N HIS A 440 6.18 -3.18 4.88
CA HIS A 440 6.58 -3.83 3.63
C HIS A 440 5.38 -4.19 2.76
N GLY A 441 4.29 -4.68 3.36
CA GLY A 441 3.04 -4.94 2.65
C GLY A 441 2.44 -3.67 2.05
N ALA A 442 2.39 -2.59 2.84
CA ALA A 442 1.88 -1.30 2.37
C ALA A 442 2.70 -0.71 1.21
N LEU A 443 4.03 -0.84 1.24
CA LEU A 443 4.89 -0.39 0.13
C LEU A 443 4.59 -1.17 -1.15
N ALA A 444 4.44 -2.49 -1.07
CA ALA A 444 4.10 -3.31 -2.23
C ALA A 444 2.65 -3.07 -2.71
N GLU A 445 1.72 -2.78 -1.81
CA GLU A 445 0.35 -2.39 -2.14
C GLU A 445 0.34 -1.10 -2.96
N ARG A 446 0.99 -0.04 -2.46
CA ARG A 446 1.10 1.25 -3.15
C ARG A 446 1.78 1.14 -4.50
N ALA A 447 2.79 0.28 -4.62
CA ALA A 447 3.49 0.08 -5.89
C ALA A 447 2.58 -0.43 -7.02
N LEU A 448 1.52 -1.17 -6.69
CA LEU A 448 0.62 -1.79 -7.67
C LEU A 448 -0.71 -1.07 -7.85
N MET A 449 -1.14 -0.26 -6.87
CA MET A 449 -2.41 0.50 -6.94
C MET A 449 -2.58 1.27 -8.26
N PRO A 450 -1.57 1.99 -8.78
CA PRO A 450 -1.72 2.78 -10.00
C PRO A 450 -2.05 1.99 -11.26
N VAL A 451 -1.69 0.71 -11.29
CA VAL A 451 -1.82 -0.15 -12.48
C VAL A 451 -2.99 -1.13 -12.41
N LEU A 452 -3.74 -1.13 -11.30
CA LEU A 452 -4.91 -1.98 -11.18
C LEU A 452 -6.05 -1.52 -12.12
N PRO A 453 -6.86 -2.45 -12.61
CA PRO A 453 -8.08 -2.10 -13.34
C PRO A 453 -9.10 -1.43 -12.40
N SER A 454 -9.97 -0.59 -12.96
CA SER A 454 -11.11 -0.02 -12.21
C SER A 454 -12.10 -1.12 -11.77
N GLN A 455 -13.02 -0.78 -10.87
CA GLN A 455 -14.04 -1.72 -10.43
C GLN A 455 -15.00 -2.07 -11.55
N GLU A 456 -15.26 -1.15 -12.48
CA GLU A 456 -16.09 -1.41 -13.67
C GLU A 456 -15.42 -2.37 -14.64
N GLU A 457 -14.08 -2.24 -14.83
CA GLU A 457 -13.31 -3.11 -15.72
C GLU A 457 -13.11 -4.52 -15.14
N PHE A 458 -12.93 -4.60 -13.81
CA PHE A 458 -12.66 -5.86 -13.11
C PHE A 458 -13.34 -5.88 -11.73
N PRO A 459 -14.60 -6.33 -11.64
CA PRO A 459 -15.47 -6.20 -10.48
C PRO A 459 -15.18 -7.20 -9.35
N TYR A 460 -13.93 -7.27 -8.90
CA TYR A 460 -13.46 -8.18 -7.85
C TYR A 460 -12.82 -7.44 -6.69
N ALA A 461 -13.01 -7.93 -5.48
CA ALA A 461 -12.07 -7.71 -4.39
C ALA A 461 -10.86 -8.61 -4.64
N ILE A 462 -9.65 -8.05 -4.50
CA ILE A 462 -8.39 -8.71 -4.80
C ILE A 462 -7.57 -8.79 -3.51
N ARG A 463 -7.29 -10.00 -3.05
CA ARG A 463 -6.35 -10.22 -1.95
C ARG A 463 -5.05 -10.78 -2.48
N GLN A 464 -3.99 -10.02 -2.35
CA GLN A 464 -2.62 -10.41 -2.64
C GLN A 464 -1.91 -10.80 -1.35
N VAL A 465 -1.21 -11.91 -1.35
CA VAL A 465 -0.35 -12.34 -0.25
C VAL A 465 1.06 -12.57 -0.77
N SER A 466 2.04 -12.00 -0.11
CA SER A 466 3.47 -12.26 -0.38
C SER A 466 4.08 -13.03 0.78
N GLU A 467 4.51 -14.27 0.51
CA GLU A 467 5.21 -15.13 1.45
C GLU A 467 6.71 -15.07 1.18
N ALA A 468 7.48 -14.52 2.11
CA ALA A 468 8.94 -14.55 2.03
C ALA A 468 9.45 -15.95 2.39
N LEU A 469 9.81 -16.75 1.39
CA LEU A 469 10.31 -18.11 1.60
C LEU A 469 11.80 -18.13 1.92
N SER A 470 12.56 -17.21 1.31
CA SER A 470 13.97 -16.99 1.58
C SER A 470 14.32 -15.51 1.42
N SER A 471 15.23 -14.99 2.24
CA SER A 471 15.57 -13.57 2.29
C SER A 471 17.06 -13.31 2.43
N ASN A 472 17.62 -12.58 1.46
CA ASN A 472 18.93 -11.95 1.55
C ASN A 472 18.92 -10.59 0.83
N GLY A 473 18.27 -9.61 1.45
CA GLY A 473 18.09 -8.25 0.92
C GLY A 473 16.82 -8.07 0.10
N SER A 474 16.12 -6.99 0.37
CA SER A 474 14.94 -6.45 -0.32
C SER A 474 13.84 -7.45 -0.71
N THR A 475 13.29 -8.12 0.27
CA THR A 475 12.11 -8.98 0.10
C THR A 475 10.85 -8.18 -0.29
N SER A 476 10.71 -6.92 0.16
CA SER A 476 9.58 -6.07 -0.21
C SER A 476 9.52 -5.78 -1.72
N MET A 477 10.65 -5.54 -2.36
CA MET A 477 10.70 -5.34 -3.82
C MET A 477 10.54 -6.64 -4.60
N GLY A 478 11.01 -7.77 -4.07
CA GLY A 478 10.65 -9.10 -4.58
C GLY A 478 9.15 -9.36 -4.51
N SER A 479 8.47 -8.86 -3.46
CA SER A 479 7.00 -8.94 -3.33
C SER A 479 6.27 -8.16 -4.41
N VAL A 480 6.75 -7.01 -4.84
CA VAL A 480 6.19 -6.25 -5.97
C VAL A 480 6.23 -7.09 -7.24
N CYS A 481 7.38 -7.71 -7.53
CA CYS A 481 7.55 -8.55 -8.72
C CYS A 481 6.66 -9.80 -8.68
N ALA A 482 6.66 -10.54 -7.56
CA ALA A 482 5.82 -11.73 -7.38
C ALA A 482 4.32 -11.40 -7.46
N SER A 483 3.92 -10.23 -6.96
CA SER A 483 2.53 -9.78 -7.01
C SER A 483 2.09 -9.42 -8.42
N THR A 484 2.92 -8.73 -9.20
CA THR A 484 2.64 -8.47 -10.63
C THR A 484 2.41 -9.79 -11.37
N LEU A 485 3.30 -10.76 -11.19
CA LEU A 485 3.21 -12.06 -11.85
C LEU A 485 1.95 -12.82 -11.42
N SER A 486 1.66 -12.90 -10.13
CA SER A 486 0.50 -13.63 -9.62
C SER A 486 -0.84 -12.97 -9.96
N LEU A 487 -0.89 -11.64 -10.07
CA LEU A 487 -2.07 -10.91 -10.54
C LEU A 487 -2.34 -11.19 -12.01
N LEU A 488 -1.32 -11.17 -12.86
CA LEU A 488 -1.43 -11.54 -14.27
C LEU A 488 -1.88 -13.01 -14.42
N ASN A 489 -1.29 -13.93 -13.67
CA ASN A 489 -1.68 -15.35 -13.65
C ASN A 489 -3.13 -15.55 -13.15
N ALA A 490 -3.64 -14.68 -12.27
CA ALA A 490 -5.04 -14.69 -11.85
C ALA A 490 -6.02 -14.14 -12.92
N GLY A 491 -5.52 -13.63 -14.03
CA GLY A 491 -6.32 -13.00 -15.07
C GLY A 491 -6.67 -11.53 -14.79
N VAL A 492 -5.98 -10.86 -13.87
CA VAL A 492 -6.20 -9.44 -13.59
C VAL A 492 -5.60 -8.61 -14.73
N PRO A 493 -6.39 -7.78 -15.43
CA PRO A 493 -5.91 -6.98 -16.55
C PRO A 493 -5.18 -5.71 -16.04
N LEU A 494 -3.94 -5.92 -15.56
CA LEU A 494 -3.09 -4.80 -15.13
C LEU A 494 -2.86 -3.83 -16.30
N LYS A 495 -2.93 -2.53 -16.04
CA LYS A 495 -2.66 -1.48 -17.04
C LYS A 495 -1.21 -1.46 -17.50
N ALA A 496 -0.29 -1.86 -16.64
CA ALA A 496 1.13 -2.08 -16.93
C ALA A 496 1.75 -3.02 -15.88
N PRO A 497 2.79 -3.79 -16.22
CA PRO A 497 3.54 -4.56 -15.24
C PRO A 497 4.43 -3.61 -14.40
N VAL A 498 4.61 -3.98 -13.13
CA VAL A 498 5.45 -3.25 -12.18
C VAL A 498 6.54 -4.17 -11.65
N ALA A 499 7.77 -3.70 -11.62
CA ALA A 499 8.88 -4.34 -10.94
C ALA A 499 9.46 -3.43 -9.86
N GLY A 500 10.17 -4.03 -8.91
CA GLY A 500 10.81 -3.30 -7.83
C GLY A 500 12.27 -3.74 -7.62
N ILE A 501 13.11 -2.79 -7.24
CA ILE A 501 14.53 -3.00 -6.93
C ILE A 501 14.91 -2.24 -5.66
N ALA A 502 15.86 -2.79 -4.89
CA ALA A 502 16.51 -2.07 -3.80
C ALA A 502 17.93 -1.68 -4.20
N MET A 503 18.21 -0.43 -3.93
CA MET A 503 19.48 0.22 -4.17
C MET A 503 20.13 0.56 -2.82
N GLY A 504 21.46 0.64 -2.81
CA GLY A 504 22.22 1.12 -1.68
C GLY A 504 23.18 2.22 -2.08
N LEU A 505 23.71 2.92 -1.09
CA LEU A 505 24.77 3.89 -1.26
C LEU A 505 25.84 3.63 -0.21
N VAL A 506 27.10 3.66 -0.65
CA VAL A 506 28.28 3.66 0.23
C VAL A 506 29.06 4.93 -0.06
N SER A 507 29.42 5.67 0.98
CA SER A 507 30.24 6.88 0.86
C SER A 507 31.36 6.87 1.87
N ASP A 508 32.49 7.45 1.52
CA ASP A 508 33.59 7.75 2.45
C ASP A 508 34.43 8.89 1.91
N THR A 509 35.20 9.51 2.79
CA THR A 509 36.23 10.46 2.38
C THR A 509 37.44 9.67 1.88
N VAL A 510 37.78 9.89 0.62
CA VAL A 510 38.94 9.28 -0.02
C VAL A 510 39.90 10.38 -0.49
N THR A 511 41.21 10.15 -0.37
CA THR A 511 42.19 11.07 -0.90
C THR A 511 42.36 10.80 -2.39
N ASN A 512 42.08 11.81 -3.23
CA ASN A 512 42.20 11.70 -4.68
C ASN A 512 43.66 11.70 -5.15
N ASP A 513 43.91 11.50 -6.46
CA ASP A 513 45.23 11.45 -7.05
C ASP A 513 46.05 12.76 -6.89
N LYS A 514 45.39 13.85 -6.51
CA LYS A 514 46.01 15.17 -6.25
C LYS A 514 46.39 15.36 -4.78
N GLY A 515 46.06 14.39 -3.91
CA GLY A 515 46.29 14.48 -2.47
C GLY A 515 45.22 15.31 -1.71
N GLU A 516 44.06 15.56 -2.32
CA GLU A 516 42.94 16.27 -1.72
C GLU A 516 41.90 15.26 -1.24
N ASP A 517 41.30 15.52 -0.08
CA ASP A 517 40.22 14.71 0.45
C ASP A 517 38.89 15.08 -0.24
N GLU A 518 38.22 14.08 -0.81
CA GLU A 518 36.90 14.22 -1.41
C GLU A 518 35.97 13.13 -0.91
N VAL A 519 34.67 13.44 -0.80
CA VAL A 519 33.65 12.44 -0.46
C VAL A 519 33.29 11.69 -1.73
N ARG A 520 33.55 10.39 -1.75
CA ARG A 520 33.17 9.49 -2.84
C ARG A 520 31.89 8.78 -2.51
N TYR A 521 30.96 8.77 -3.45
CA TYR A 521 29.68 8.08 -3.37
C TYR A 521 29.61 6.97 -4.40
N VAL A 522 29.17 5.79 -4.00
CA VAL A 522 28.99 4.62 -4.87
C VAL A 522 27.61 4.05 -4.66
N ALA A 523 26.79 4.06 -5.72
CA ALA A 523 25.49 3.43 -5.74
C ALA A 523 25.62 1.93 -6.06
N LEU A 524 24.85 1.10 -5.35
CA LEU A 524 24.80 -0.34 -5.51
C LEU A 524 23.42 -0.77 -5.96
N THR A 525 23.33 -1.57 -7.02
CA THR A 525 22.07 -2.19 -7.46
C THR A 525 21.88 -3.52 -6.77
N ASP A 526 20.63 -3.85 -6.40
CA ASP A 526 20.25 -5.14 -5.80
C ASP A 526 21.09 -5.49 -4.57
N ILE A 527 20.94 -4.70 -3.51
CA ILE A 527 21.72 -4.85 -2.29
C ILE A 527 21.36 -6.13 -1.52
N LEU A 528 22.41 -6.72 -0.94
CA LEU A 528 22.31 -7.79 0.03
C LEU A 528 21.95 -7.25 1.43
N GLY A 529 21.46 -8.12 2.31
CA GLY A 529 21.20 -7.75 3.70
C GLY A 529 22.44 -7.20 4.43
N ALA A 530 23.63 -7.70 4.14
CA ALA A 530 24.88 -7.17 4.70
C ALA A 530 25.20 -5.77 4.15
N GLU A 531 24.93 -5.50 2.87
CA GLU A 531 25.16 -4.20 2.24
C GLU A 531 24.16 -3.14 2.73
N ASP A 532 22.90 -3.51 3.00
CA ASP A 532 21.92 -2.67 3.70
C ASP A 532 22.43 -2.28 5.10
N ALA A 533 22.87 -3.26 5.89
CA ALA A 533 23.38 -3.04 7.22
C ALA A 533 24.64 -2.15 7.26
N PHE A 534 25.53 -2.28 6.28
CA PHE A 534 26.82 -1.60 6.21
C PHE A 534 26.81 -0.32 5.37
N GLY A 535 25.76 -0.11 4.56
CA GLY A 535 25.59 1.06 3.71
C GLY A 535 25.13 2.31 4.46
N ASP A 536 25.11 3.43 3.75
CA ASP A 536 24.72 4.73 4.25
C ASP A 536 23.29 5.12 3.86
N MET A 537 22.78 4.52 2.80
CA MET A 537 21.43 4.70 2.31
C MET A 537 20.88 3.37 1.80
N ASP A 538 19.62 3.12 2.07
CA ASP A 538 18.78 2.10 1.45
C ASP A 538 17.61 2.79 0.77
N PHE A 539 17.42 2.56 -0.53
CA PHE A 539 16.22 3.03 -1.17
C PHE A 539 15.64 1.97 -2.11
N LYS A 540 14.35 1.93 -2.11
CA LYS A 540 13.53 0.98 -2.84
C LYS A 540 12.72 1.75 -3.87
N VAL A 541 12.80 1.31 -5.12
CA VAL A 541 12.08 1.92 -6.23
C VAL A 541 11.26 0.85 -6.93
N ALA A 542 9.95 1.09 -7.03
CA ALA A 542 9.05 0.29 -7.84
C ALA A 542 8.47 1.15 -8.97
N GLY A 543 8.18 0.55 -10.10
CA GLY A 543 7.58 1.28 -11.21
C GLY A 543 7.34 0.42 -12.45
N THR A 544 6.66 1.03 -13.40
CA THR A 544 6.49 0.55 -14.76
C THR A 544 7.77 0.83 -15.57
N ARG A 545 7.75 0.65 -16.89
CA ARG A 545 8.82 1.12 -17.77
C ARG A 545 8.88 2.65 -17.85
N ASP A 546 7.75 3.32 -17.69
CA ASP A 546 7.60 4.73 -18.03
C ASP A 546 7.65 5.66 -16.82
N PHE A 547 7.27 5.17 -15.63
CA PHE A 547 7.20 6.00 -14.42
C PHE A 547 7.36 5.19 -13.14
N VAL A 548 7.71 5.91 -12.06
CA VAL A 548 7.83 5.38 -10.69
C VAL A 548 6.45 5.25 -10.07
N THR A 549 6.13 4.09 -9.50
CA THR A 549 4.86 3.86 -8.78
C THR A 549 5.00 3.96 -7.28
N ALA A 550 6.15 3.59 -6.72
CA ALA A 550 6.43 3.76 -5.29
C ALA A 550 7.94 3.91 -5.04
N LEU A 551 8.29 4.66 -4.00
CA LEU A 551 9.65 4.86 -3.57
C LEU A 551 9.71 4.93 -2.05
N GLN A 552 10.72 4.29 -1.46
CA GLN A 552 11.05 4.41 -0.05
C GLN A 552 12.56 4.63 0.08
N LEU A 553 12.97 5.70 0.79
CA LEU A 553 14.36 6.05 1.01
C LEU A 553 14.61 6.26 2.49
N ASP A 554 15.71 5.67 2.99
CA ASP A 554 16.27 5.89 4.32
C ASP A 554 17.76 6.18 4.18
N THR A 555 18.23 7.26 4.78
CA THR A 555 19.65 7.59 4.78
C THR A 555 20.16 7.92 6.18
N LYS A 556 21.41 7.56 6.42
CA LYS A 556 22.18 7.86 7.62
C LYS A 556 23.10 9.08 7.41
N LEU A 557 23.14 9.63 6.19
CA LEU A 557 23.99 10.76 5.81
C LEU A 557 23.31 12.10 6.10
N ASP A 558 24.12 13.11 6.32
CA ASP A 558 23.69 14.51 6.45
C ASP A 558 23.50 15.18 5.08
N GLY A 559 22.73 14.53 4.23
CA GLY A 559 22.46 14.95 2.86
C GLY A 559 23.17 14.11 1.81
N ILE A 560 22.51 13.98 0.68
CA ILE A 560 23.02 13.33 -0.51
C ILE A 560 23.00 14.36 -1.63
N PRO A 561 24.11 14.61 -2.35
CA PRO A 561 24.10 15.51 -3.49
C PRO A 561 23.05 15.07 -4.53
N SER A 562 22.29 16.02 -5.06
CA SER A 562 21.20 15.75 -6.01
C SER A 562 21.65 14.94 -7.22
N GLN A 563 22.88 15.16 -7.69
CA GLN A 563 23.46 14.39 -8.81
C GLN A 563 23.70 12.93 -8.47
N VAL A 564 24.10 12.63 -7.23
CA VAL A 564 24.31 11.26 -6.73
C VAL A 564 22.97 10.54 -6.66
N LEU A 565 21.94 11.20 -6.12
CA LEU A 565 20.60 10.65 -6.02
C LEU A 565 19.98 10.42 -7.41
N ALA A 566 20.10 11.39 -8.32
CA ALA A 566 19.64 11.22 -9.70
C ALA A 566 20.35 10.07 -10.42
N GLY A 567 21.67 9.92 -10.22
CA GLY A 567 22.43 8.80 -10.76
C GLY A 567 21.95 7.45 -10.23
N ALA A 568 21.67 7.36 -8.92
CA ALA A 568 21.15 6.16 -8.29
C ALA A 568 19.73 5.81 -8.76
N LEU A 569 18.86 6.81 -8.96
CA LEU A 569 17.52 6.63 -9.51
C LEU A 569 17.58 6.12 -10.97
N ASN A 570 18.47 6.65 -11.81
CA ASN A 570 18.64 6.16 -13.17
C ASN A 570 19.17 4.70 -13.19
N GLN A 571 20.10 4.36 -12.30
CA GLN A 571 20.60 3.00 -12.16
C GLN A 571 19.47 2.04 -11.68
N ALA A 572 18.55 2.51 -10.83
CA ALA A 572 17.36 1.76 -10.42
C ALA A 572 16.38 1.55 -11.59
N HIS A 573 16.24 2.52 -12.48
CA HIS A 573 15.42 2.39 -13.69
C HIS A 573 15.93 1.30 -14.62
N ASP A 574 17.24 1.27 -14.88
CA ASP A 574 17.86 0.24 -15.72
C ASP A 574 17.68 -1.16 -15.13
N ALA A 575 17.87 -1.30 -13.83
CA ALA A 575 17.64 -2.55 -13.10
C ALA A 575 16.19 -3.01 -13.17
N ARG A 576 15.24 -2.09 -12.94
CA ARG A 576 13.81 -2.37 -13.01
C ARG A 576 13.38 -2.81 -14.40
N THR A 577 13.90 -2.19 -15.44
CA THR A 577 13.64 -2.56 -16.84
C THR A 577 14.13 -3.97 -17.14
N THR A 578 15.33 -4.32 -16.68
CA THR A 578 15.89 -5.69 -16.80
C THR A 578 15.01 -6.72 -16.10
N ILE A 579 14.51 -6.40 -14.89
CA ILE A 579 13.63 -7.31 -14.16
C ILE A 579 12.29 -7.49 -14.89
N LEU A 580 11.71 -6.42 -15.43
CA LEU A 580 10.48 -6.47 -16.22
C LEU A 580 10.63 -7.37 -17.47
N ASP A 581 11.79 -7.39 -18.10
CA ASP A 581 12.07 -8.28 -19.24
C ASP A 581 12.04 -9.74 -18.82
N VAL A 582 12.69 -10.11 -17.72
CA VAL A 582 12.66 -11.47 -17.17
C VAL A 582 11.25 -11.88 -16.72
N MET A 583 10.51 -10.97 -16.11
CA MET A 583 9.10 -11.24 -15.72
C MET A 583 8.22 -11.49 -16.94
N ALA A 584 8.43 -10.76 -18.04
CA ALA A 584 7.69 -10.91 -19.28
C ALA A 584 7.97 -12.26 -19.99
N GLU A 585 9.14 -12.88 -19.77
CA GLU A 585 9.42 -14.23 -20.26
C GLU A 585 8.53 -15.29 -19.56
N ALA A 586 8.18 -15.08 -18.29
CA ALA A 586 7.30 -15.97 -17.54
C ALA A 586 5.82 -15.72 -17.86
N ILE A 587 5.40 -14.46 -17.87
CA ILE A 587 4.04 -14.05 -18.21
C ILE A 587 4.04 -12.59 -18.70
N ALA A 588 3.58 -12.35 -19.93
CA ALA A 588 3.54 -11.03 -20.54
C ALA A 588 2.13 -10.39 -20.56
N THR A 589 1.11 -11.23 -20.55
CA THR A 589 -0.30 -10.82 -20.62
C THR A 589 -1.11 -11.58 -19.58
N PRO A 590 -2.26 -11.06 -19.13
CA PRO A 590 -3.12 -11.80 -18.22
C PRO A 590 -3.51 -13.18 -18.76
N ASP A 591 -3.41 -14.19 -17.91
CA ASP A 591 -3.91 -15.53 -18.19
C ASP A 591 -5.44 -15.58 -18.14
N GLU A 592 -6.01 -16.70 -18.55
CA GLU A 592 -7.41 -17.02 -18.26
C GLU A 592 -7.58 -17.23 -16.75
N MET A 593 -8.69 -16.70 -16.21
CA MET A 593 -8.97 -16.87 -14.79
C MET A 593 -9.07 -18.34 -14.39
N SER A 594 -8.47 -18.70 -13.27
CA SER A 594 -8.55 -20.04 -12.68
C SER A 594 -9.98 -20.57 -12.64
N PRO A 595 -10.22 -21.88 -12.90
CA PRO A 595 -11.54 -22.49 -12.76
C PRO A 595 -12.07 -22.44 -11.31
N TYR A 596 -11.20 -22.21 -10.34
CA TYR A 596 -11.57 -22.07 -8.92
C TYR A 596 -11.97 -20.65 -8.54
N ALA A 597 -11.65 -19.65 -9.38
CA ALA A 597 -12.05 -18.26 -9.13
C ALA A 597 -13.54 -18.05 -9.43
N PRO A 598 -14.28 -17.31 -8.60
CA PRO A 598 -15.66 -16.97 -8.88
C PRO A 598 -15.74 -16.11 -10.16
N ARG A 599 -16.77 -16.33 -10.98
CA ARG A 599 -17.11 -15.46 -12.11
C ARG A 599 -18.06 -14.38 -11.62
N VAL A 600 -17.70 -13.13 -11.78
CA VAL A 600 -18.51 -11.97 -11.39
C VAL A 600 -18.96 -11.23 -12.63
N THR A 601 -20.27 -11.05 -12.78
CA THR A 601 -20.88 -10.26 -13.87
C THR A 601 -21.54 -9.04 -13.27
N ALA A 602 -21.24 -7.86 -13.81
CA ALA A 602 -21.91 -6.62 -13.44
C ALA A 602 -23.09 -6.38 -14.40
N ILE A 603 -24.25 -6.06 -13.84
CA ILE A 603 -25.43 -5.61 -14.58
C ILE A 603 -25.93 -4.29 -13.98
N LYS A 604 -26.70 -3.53 -14.75
CA LYS A 604 -27.28 -2.25 -14.28
C LYS A 604 -28.79 -2.38 -14.18
N ILE A 605 -29.36 -1.96 -13.06
CA ILE A 605 -30.79 -1.84 -12.87
C ILE A 605 -31.19 -0.39 -12.56
N PRO A 606 -32.43 0.02 -12.83
CA PRO A 606 -32.91 1.34 -12.43
C PRO A 606 -32.83 1.52 -10.90
N VAL A 607 -32.36 2.70 -10.45
CA VAL A 607 -32.15 2.99 -9.02
C VAL A 607 -33.47 2.86 -8.21
N ASP A 608 -34.60 3.25 -8.79
CA ASP A 608 -35.92 3.13 -8.19
C ASP A 608 -36.37 1.67 -8.00
N LYS A 609 -35.71 0.71 -8.67
CA LYS A 609 -35.99 -0.73 -8.58
C LYS A 609 -35.12 -1.46 -7.55
N ILE A 610 -34.10 -0.82 -7.01
CA ILE A 610 -33.22 -1.43 -6.00
C ILE A 610 -34.03 -1.97 -4.82
N GLY A 611 -34.96 -1.18 -4.30
CA GLY A 611 -35.80 -1.59 -3.18
C GLY A 611 -36.71 -2.80 -3.47
N GLU A 612 -37.19 -2.96 -4.72
CA GLU A 612 -37.97 -4.10 -5.15
C GLU A 612 -37.12 -5.38 -5.27
N VAL A 613 -35.91 -5.27 -5.79
CA VAL A 613 -34.96 -6.38 -5.93
C VAL A 613 -34.46 -6.86 -4.56
N ILE A 614 -34.16 -5.94 -3.64
CA ILE A 614 -33.79 -6.29 -2.26
C ILE A 614 -34.98 -6.89 -1.52
N GLY A 615 -36.17 -6.32 -1.68
CA GLY A 615 -37.37 -6.72 -0.99
C GLY A 615 -37.39 -6.38 0.50
N PRO A 616 -38.55 -6.54 1.20
CA PRO A 616 -38.67 -6.23 2.61
C PRO A 616 -37.64 -7.02 3.45
N LYS A 617 -36.78 -6.31 4.19
CA LYS A 617 -35.71 -6.90 5.03
C LYS A 617 -34.78 -7.84 4.25
N GLY A 618 -34.55 -7.59 2.96
CA GLY A 618 -33.66 -8.42 2.12
C GLY A 618 -34.26 -9.74 1.68
N LYS A 619 -35.55 -9.98 1.89
CA LYS A 619 -36.17 -11.29 1.62
C LYS A 619 -36.07 -11.73 0.18
N MET A 620 -36.23 -10.80 -0.78
CA MET A 620 -36.22 -11.14 -2.20
C MET A 620 -34.81 -11.50 -2.68
N ILE A 621 -33.81 -10.68 -2.37
CA ILE A 621 -32.43 -10.93 -2.74
C ILE A 621 -31.89 -12.22 -2.09
N ASN A 622 -32.23 -12.49 -0.83
CA ASN A 622 -31.86 -13.72 -0.16
C ASN A 622 -32.51 -14.94 -0.83
N GLN A 623 -33.77 -14.84 -1.25
CA GLN A 623 -34.47 -15.90 -1.96
C GLN A 623 -33.79 -16.20 -3.32
N ILE A 624 -33.43 -15.16 -4.08
CA ILE A 624 -32.70 -15.34 -5.36
C ILE A 624 -31.35 -16.02 -5.11
N THR A 625 -30.63 -15.60 -4.06
CA THR A 625 -29.35 -16.21 -3.66
C THR A 625 -29.49 -17.69 -3.30
N GLU A 626 -30.53 -18.06 -2.53
CA GLU A 626 -30.81 -19.46 -2.16
C GLU A 626 -31.22 -20.31 -3.36
N ASP A 627 -32.10 -19.80 -4.21
CA ASP A 627 -32.63 -20.53 -5.37
C ASP A 627 -31.58 -20.78 -6.46
N THR A 628 -30.68 -19.83 -6.66
CA THR A 628 -29.66 -19.88 -7.73
C THR A 628 -28.29 -20.36 -7.23
N GLY A 629 -28.00 -20.17 -5.95
CA GLY A 629 -26.67 -20.40 -5.38
C GLY A 629 -25.64 -19.35 -5.80
N ALA A 630 -26.08 -18.22 -6.39
CA ALA A 630 -25.23 -17.11 -6.76
C ALA A 630 -25.12 -16.11 -5.60
N ASN A 631 -23.97 -15.43 -5.47
CA ASN A 631 -23.78 -14.28 -4.58
C ASN A 631 -24.19 -13.00 -5.30
N ILE A 632 -24.94 -12.13 -4.64
CA ILE A 632 -25.44 -10.88 -5.22
C ILE A 632 -25.06 -9.72 -4.32
N SER A 633 -24.55 -8.64 -4.91
CA SER A 633 -24.30 -7.35 -4.26
C SER A 633 -24.90 -6.25 -5.12
N ILE A 634 -25.56 -5.27 -4.49
CA ILE A 634 -26.22 -4.14 -5.16
C ILE A 634 -25.64 -2.86 -4.58
N GLU A 635 -25.23 -1.95 -5.47
CA GLU A 635 -24.76 -0.62 -5.10
C GLU A 635 -25.88 0.42 -5.24
N ASP A 636 -25.72 1.55 -4.57
CA ASP A 636 -26.74 2.61 -4.51
C ASP A 636 -27.01 3.26 -5.89
N ASP A 637 -26.06 3.15 -6.82
CA ASP A 637 -26.18 3.63 -8.18
C ASP A 637 -26.96 2.68 -9.13
N GLY A 638 -27.38 1.52 -8.64
CA GLY A 638 -28.08 0.47 -9.38
C GLY A 638 -27.16 -0.54 -10.06
N THR A 639 -25.85 -0.53 -9.81
CA THR A 639 -24.96 -1.59 -10.25
C THR A 639 -25.18 -2.85 -9.41
N VAL A 640 -25.38 -3.99 -10.06
CA VAL A 640 -25.56 -5.29 -9.41
C VAL A 640 -24.46 -6.23 -9.83
N PHE A 641 -23.68 -6.70 -8.87
CA PHE A 641 -22.67 -7.72 -9.08
C PHE A 641 -23.23 -9.09 -8.73
N VAL A 642 -23.18 -9.99 -9.70
CA VAL A 642 -23.63 -11.38 -9.56
C VAL A 642 -22.43 -12.30 -9.72
N GLY A 643 -22.03 -12.97 -8.63
CA GLY A 643 -20.88 -13.86 -8.57
C GLY A 643 -21.30 -15.31 -8.39
N ALA A 644 -20.78 -16.21 -9.23
CA ALA A 644 -20.98 -17.65 -9.09
C ALA A 644 -19.78 -18.42 -9.66
N THR A 645 -19.54 -19.61 -9.12
CA THR A 645 -18.55 -20.55 -9.66
C THR A 645 -19.04 -21.25 -10.93
N ASP A 646 -20.35 -21.14 -11.25
CA ASP A 646 -21.00 -21.74 -12.40
C ASP A 646 -21.78 -20.66 -13.17
N GLY A 647 -21.49 -20.53 -14.47
CA GLY A 647 -22.12 -19.55 -15.34
C GLY A 647 -23.64 -19.68 -15.44
N LEU A 648 -24.20 -20.91 -15.35
CA LEU A 648 -25.63 -21.13 -15.38
C LEU A 648 -26.31 -20.57 -14.13
N LYS A 649 -25.66 -20.66 -12.97
CA LYS A 649 -26.15 -20.07 -11.72
C LYS A 649 -26.14 -18.55 -11.77
N ALA A 650 -25.08 -17.96 -12.30
CA ALA A 650 -24.99 -16.52 -12.50
C ALA A 650 -26.11 -16.04 -13.44
N GLN A 651 -26.33 -16.72 -14.56
CA GLN A 651 -27.36 -16.35 -15.52
C GLN A 651 -28.76 -16.46 -14.91
N ALA A 652 -29.05 -17.52 -14.15
CA ALA A 652 -30.33 -17.68 -13.47
C ALA A 652 -30.61 -16.54 -12.47
N ALA A 653 -29.58 -16.08 -11.74
CA ALA A 653 -29.70 -14.93 -10.83
C ALA A 653 -29.92 -13.63 -11.60
N ILE A 654 -29.20 -13.41 -12.70
CA ILE A 654 -29.37 -12.24 -13.58
C ILE A 654 -30.79 -12.20 -14.15
N ASP A 655 -31.31 -13.33 -14.61
CA ASP A 655 -32.66 -13.44 -15.15
C ASP A 655 -33.72 -13.13 -14.08
N ALA A 656 -33.53 -13.64 -12.86
CA ALA A 656 -34.41 -13.37 -11.73
C ALA A 656 -34.43 -11.88 -11.33
N ILE A 657 -33.26 -11.25 -11.31
CA ILE A 657 -33.12 -9.81 -11.02
C ILE A 657 -33.78 -8.98 -12.11
N ASN A 658 -33.52 -9.30 -13.40
CA ASN A 658 -34.13 -8.59 -14.52
C ASN A 658 -35.64 -8.75 -14.59
N ALA A 659 -36.17 -9.90 -14.18
CA ALA A 659 -37.62 -10.12 -14.11
C ALA A 659 -38.31 -9.14 -13.13
N ILE A 660 -37.59 -8.71 -12.10
CA ILE A 660 -38.07 -7.74 -11.12
C ILE A 660 -37.78 -6.29 -11.57
N ALA A 661 -36.52 -6.02 -11.95
CA ALA A 661 -36.04 -4.67 -12.23
C ALA A 661 -36.49 -4.16 -13.62
N ASN A 662 -36.48 -5.06 -14.60
CA ASN A 662 -36.81 -4.78 -16.00
C ASN A 662 -37.87 -5.73 -16.52
N PRO A 663 -39.09 -5.76 -15.93
CA PRO A 663 -40.12 -6.67 -16.37
C PRO A 663 -40.43 -6.42 -17.84
N GLN A 664 -40.29 -7.46 -18.66
CA GLN A 664 -40.74 -7.38 -20.05
C GLN A 664 -42.23 -7.16 -20.06
N LEU A 665 -42.66 -5.98 -20.47
CA LEU A 665 -44.08 -5.68 -20.66
C LEU A 665 -44.51 -6.36 -21.97
N PRO A 666 -45.46 -7.28 -21.88
CA PRO A 666 -45.99 -7.93 -23.09
C PRO A 666 -46.64 -6.88 -24.00
N LYS A 667 -46.43 -7.01 -25.30
CA LYS A 667 -46.95 -6.07 -26.30
C LYS A 667 -48.10 -6.67 -27.06
N VAL A 668 -49.02 -5.81 -27.51
CA VAL A 668 -50.11 -6.25 -28.40
C VAL A 668 -49.54 -6.88 -29.68
N GLY A 669 -50.07 -8.06 -30.08
CA GLY A 669 -49.63 -8.85 -31.17
C GLY A 669 -48.58 -9.93 -30.80
N GLU A 670 -48.02 -9.94 -29.60
CA GLU A 670 -47.11 -10.99 -29.17
C GLU A 670 -47.86 -12.29 -28.87
N ARG A 671 -47.20 -13.43 -29.21
CA ARG A 671 -47.75 -14.77 -29.04
C ARG A 671 -47.06 -15.53 -27.93
N PHE A 672 -47.86 -16.15 -27.06
CA PHE A 672 -47.35 -16.90 -25.89
C PHE A 672 -47.98 -18.31 -25.87
N LEU A 673 -47.24 -19.28 -25.38
CA LEU A 673 -47.75 -20.56 -24.94
C LEU A 673 -47.98 -20.47 -23.45
N GLY A 674 -49.13 -19.92 -23.03
CA GLY A 674 -49.48 -19.74 -21.63
C GLY A 674 -50.15 -20.96 -21.01
N THR A 675 -50.21 -20.97 -19.66
CA THR A 675 -50.90 -22.03 -18.90
C THR A 675 -52.17 -21.44 -18.29
N VAL A 676 -53.28 -22.15 -18.46
CA VAL A 676 -54.57 -21.74 -17.82
C VAL A 676 -54.44 -21.87 -16.29
N VAL A 677 -54.53 -20.77 -15.59
CA VAL A 677 -54.35 -20.69 -14.12
C VAL A 677 -55.69 -20.60 -13.39
N LYS A 678 -56.75 -20.13 -14.07
CA LYS A 678 -58.09 -20.01 -13.52
C LYS A 678 -59.15 -19.97 -14.60
N THR A 679 -60.28 -20.64 -14.40
CA THR A 679 -61.48 -20.52 -15.23
C THR A 679 -62.58 -19.76 -14.49
N THR A 680 -63.39 -19.02 -15.23
CA THR A 680 -64.54 -18.25 -14.73
C THR A 680 -65.71 -18.35 -15.74
N ALA A 681 -66.93 -17.98 -15.35
CA ALA A 681 -68.08 -18.01 -16.24
C ALA A 681 -67.93 -17.17 -17.54
N PHE A 682 -66.98 -16.19 -17.54
CA PHE A 682 -66.77 -15.29 -18.67
C PHE A 682 -65.48 -15.50 -19.43
N GLY A 683 -64.63 -16.44 -19.01
CA GLY A 683 -63.34 -16.72 -19.71
C GLY A 683 -62.33 -17.46 -18.87
N ALA A 684 -61.18 -17.76 -19.50
CA ALA A 684 -60.03 -18.40 -18.88
C ALA A 684 -58.89 -17.39 -18.69
N PHE A 685 -58.29 -17.37 -17.48
CA PHE A 685 -57.05 -16.64 -17.22
C PHE A 685 -55.87 -17.51 -17.55
N VAL A 686 -55.00 -16.98 -18.39
CA VAL A 686 -53.81 -17.66 -18.91
C VAL A 686 -52.58 -16.90 -18.44
N SER A 687 -51.70 -17.58 -17.73
CA SER A 687 -50.41 -17.03 -17.31
C SER A 687 -49.44 -17.00 -18.47
N LEU A 688 -48.95 -15.83 -18.82
CA LEU A 688 -48.08 -15.56 -19.95
C LEU A 688 -46.61 -15.46 -19.49
N LEU A 689 -46.37 -14.72 -18.46
CA LEU A 689 -45.10 -14.47 -17.82
C LEU A 689 -45.28 -14.47 -16.29
N PRO A 690 -44.25 -14.67 -15.48
CA PRO A 690 -44.33 -14.62 -14.04
C PRO A 690 -45.08 -13.37 -13.53
N GLY A 691 -46.25 -13.59 -12.84
CA GLY A 691 -47.09 -12.52 -12.33
C GLY A 691 -47.92 -11.75 -13.36
N ARG A 692 -48.02 -12.22 -14.59
CA ARG A 692 -48.78 -11.60 -15.66
C ARG A 692 -49.75 -12.59 -16.29
N ASP A 693 -51.01 -12.42 -15.95
CA ASP A 693 -52.10 -13.24 -16.49
C ASP A 693 -52.94 -12.40 -17.48
N GLY A 694 -53.32 -12.98 -18.56
CA GLY A 694 -54.27 -12.40 -19.53
C GLY A 694 -55.58 -13.18 -19.54
N LEU A 695 -56.65 -12.54 -19.97
CA LEU A 695 -57.97 -13.11 -20.05
C LEU A 695 -58.27 -13.49 -21.51
N VAL A 696 -58.56 -14.78 -21.76
CA VAL A 696 -59.27 -15.23 -22.95
C VAL A 696 -60.74 -15.27 -22.67
N HIS A 697 -61.49 -14.36 -23.29
CA HIS A 697 -62.96 -14.28 -23.11
C HIS A 697 -63.63 -15.53 -23.71
N ILE A 698 -64.69 -16.05 -23.08
CA ILE A 698 -65.38 -17.27 -23.49
C ILE A 698 -65.83 -17.22 -24.96
N SER A 699 -66.19 -16.05 -25.46
CA SER A 699 -66.55 -15.89 -26.88
C SER A 699 -65.39 -16.12 -27.89
N LYS A 700 -64.14 -16.17 -27.42
CA LYS A 700 -62.97 -16.42 -28.22
C LYS A 700 -62.45 -17.86 -28.12
N LEU A 701 -62.90 -18.65 -27.12
CA LEU A 701 -62.47 -20.03 -26.87
C LEU A 701 -63.07 -21.05 -27.84
N GLY A 702 -64.14 -20.75 -28.52
CA GLY A 702 -64.90 -21.73 -29.29
C GLY A 702 -64.65 -21.72 -30.80
N ASN A 703 -63.59 -21.05 -31.32
CA ASN A 703 -63.32 -20.95 -32.75
C ASN A 703 -64.54 -20.64 -33.60
N GLY A 704 -65.36 -19.64 -33.19
CA GLY A 704 -66.55 -19.23 -33.86
C GLY A 704 -67.84 -19.99 -33.45
N LYS A 705 -67.77 -21.02 -32.61
CA LYS A 705 -68.94 -21.74 -32.04
C LYS A 705 -69.24 -21.19 -30.64
N ARG A 706 -70.52 -21.17 -30.29
CA ARG A 706 -70.95 -20.73 -28.97
C ARG A 706 -70.61 -21.77 -27.90
N VAL A 707 -69.70 -21.45 -26.98
CA VAL A 707 -69.30 -22.31 -25.85
C VAL A 707 -70.27 -22.07 -24.70
N ALA A 708 -70.78 -23.13 -24.09
CA ALA A 708 -71.76 -23.04 -22.97
C ALA A 708 -71.01 -22.79 -21.64
N LYS A 709 -69.86 -23.45 -21.42
CA LYS A 709 -69.00 -23.29 -20.22
C LYS A 709 -67.53 -23.31 -20.69
N VAL A 710 -66.72 -22.53 -19.98
CA VAL A 710 -65.28 -22.43 -20.28
C VAL A 710 -64.58 -23.78 -20.11
N GLU A 711 -64.99 -24.57 -19.11
CA GLU A 711 -64.43 -25.88 -18.79
C GLU A 711 -64.77 -26.97 -19.88
N ASP A 712 -65.71 -26.68 -20.78
CA ASP A 712 -65.96 -27.56 -21.95
C ASP A 712 -64.85 -27.47 -23.02
N VAL A 713 -63.98 -26.45 -22.95
CA VAL A 713 -62.92 -26.18 -23.95
C VAL A 713 -61.54 -26.19 -23.32
N VAL A 714 -61.35 -25.60 -22.13
CA VAL A 714 -60.03 -25.51 -21.45
C VAL A 714 -60.21 -25.69 -19.96
N ASN A 715 -59.27 -26.40 -19.30
CA ASN A 715 -59.21 -26.62 -17.88
C ASN A 715 -57.97 -25.98 -17.26
N VAL A 716 -57.99 -25.76 -15.95
CA VAL A 716 -56.83 -25.27 -15.20
C VAL A 716 -55.68 -26.27 -15.36
N GLY A 717 -54.53 -25.76 -15.77
CA GLY A 717 -53.32 -26.56 -16.10
C GLY A 717 -53.11 -26.80 -17.60
N ASP A 718 -54.09 -26.54 -18.45
CA ASP A 718 -53.94 -26.68 -19.90
C ASP A 718 -53.03 -25.60 -20.47
N LYS A 719 -52.24 -25.98 -21.47
CA LYS A 719 -51.43 -25.05 -22.24
C LYS A 719 -52.20 -24.53 -23.44
N LEU A 720 -52.28 -23.22 -23.55
CA LEU A 720 -53.01 -22.56 -24.63
C LEU A 720 -52.08 -21.55 -25.33
N ARG A 721 -51.99 -21.68 -26.68
CA ARG A 721 -51.31 -20.63 -27.48
C ARG A 721 -52.27 -19.47 -27.64
N VAL A 722 -51.77 -18.29 -27.23
CA VAL A 722 -52.54 -17.06 -27.23
C VAL A 722 -51.75 -15.93 -27.82
N GLU A 723 -52.44 -14.99 -28.44
CA GLU A 723 -51.90 -13.71 -28.89
C GLU A 723 -52.52 -12.59 -28.08
N ILE A 724 -51.71 -11.61 -27.74
CA ILE A 724 -52.20 -10.42 -27.02
C ILE A 724 -52.99 -9.55 -27.98
N ALA A 725 -54.29 -9.50 -27.76
CA ALA A 725 -55.18 -8.73 -28.62
C ALA A 725 -55.25 -7.25 -28.19
N ASP A 726 -55.20 -6.96 -26.90
CA ASP A 726 -55.27 -5.61 -26.36
C ASP A 726 -54.76 -5.57 -24.93
N ILE A 727 -54.22 -4.42 -24.52
CA ILE A 727 -53.81 -4.11 -23.16
C ILE A 727 -54.47 -2.80 -22.75
N ASP A 728 -55.40 -2.86 -21.79
CA ASP A 728 -56.14 -1.69 -21.35
C ASP A 728 -55.26 -0.70 -20.53
N ASN A 729 -55.74 0.52 -20.34
CA ASN A 729 -55.04 1.57 -19.55
C ASN A 729 -54.77 1.21 -18.08
N ARG A 730 -55.31 0.06 -17.61
CA ARG A 730 -55.12 -0.49 -16.24
C ARG A 730 -54.16 -1.68 -16.26
N GLY A 731 -53.54 -1.99 -17.42
CA GLY A 731 -52.61 -3.11 -17.60
C GLY A 731 -53.30 -4.49 -17.68
N LYS A 732 -54.62 -4.60 -17.91
CA LYS A 732 -55.29 -5.86 -18.12
C LYS A 732 -55.07 -6.33 -19.55
N ILE A 733 -54.64 -7.58 -19.69
CA ILE A 733 -54.24 -8.20 -20.98
C ILE A 733 -55.41 -8.99 -21.48
N SER A 734 -55.90 -8.67 -22.68
CA SER A 734 -56.94 -9.43 -23.42
C SER A 734 -56.25 -10.35 -24.43
N LEU A 735 -56.61 -11.62 -24.44
CA LEU A 735 -55.98 -12.66 -25.23
C LEU A 735 -56.97 -13.25 -26.24
N VAL A 736 -56.43 -13.68 -27.38
CA VAL A 736 -57.14 -14.51 -28.34
C VAL A 736 -56.34 -15.80 -28.58
N PRO A 737 -57.00 -16.98 -28.63
CA PRO A 737 -56.34 -18.23 -28.99
C PRO A 737 -55.84 -18.17 -30.45
N VAL A 738 -54.69 -18.75 -30.71
CA VAL A 738 -54.08 -18.86 -32.04
C VAL A 738 -53.99 -20.37 -32.41
N GLU A 739 -54.48 -20.73 -33.56
CA GLU A 739 -54.37 -22.13 -34.04
C GLU A 739 -52.91 -22.47 -34.41
N ASP A 740 -52.49 -23.73 -34.17
CA ASP A 740 -51.18 -24.22 -34.55
C ASP A 740 -51.05 -24.18 -36.07
N GLU A 741 -50.21 -23.30 -36.62
CA GLU A 741 -49.61 -23.56 -37.91
C GLU A 741 -48.69 -24.78 -37.78
N ALA A 742 -48.89 -25.75 -38.65
CA ALA A 742 -48.07 -26.95 -38.69
C ALA A 742 -46.57 -26.59 -38.73
N PRO A 743 -45.70 -27.29 -38.01
CA PRO A 743 -44.30 -26.96 -37.97
C PRO A 743 -43.72 -26.99 -39.39
N ALA A 744 -43.16 -25.84 -39.83
CA ALA A 744 -42.30 -25.78 -41.00
C ALA A 744 -41.16 -26.78 -40.79
N ALA A 745 -41.00 -27.67 -41.77
CA ALA A 745 -39.99 -28.74 -41.76
C ALA A 745 -38.61 -28.13 -41.44
N GLU A 746 -37.93 -28.69 -40.48
CA GLU A 746 -36.51 -28.43 -40.24
C GLU A 746 -35.72 -28.67 -41.52
N PRO A 747 -34.80 -27.81 -41.93
CA PRO A 747 -33.86 -28.10 -43.00
C PRO A 747 -32.96 -29.28 -42.56
N ALA A 748 -32.94 -30.33 -43.40
CA ALA A 748 -32.17 -31.53 -43.17
C ALA A 748 -30.70 -31.23 -42.87
N ALA A 749 -30.19 -31.85 -41.81
CA ALA A 749 -28.77 -31.87 -41.49
C ALA A 749 -27.97 -32.40 -42.67
N VAL A 750 -27.04 -31.61 -43.14
CA VAL A 750 -26.02 -32.05 -44.11
C VAL A 750 -25.01 -32.88 -43.32
N GLU A 751 -25.01 -34.19 -43.59
CA GLU A 751 -23.93 -35.09 -43.17
C GLU A 751 -22.62 -34.66 -43.84
N GLU A 752 -21.70 -34.15 -43.05
CA GLU A 752 -20.32 -33.96 -43.49
C GLU A 752 -19.57 -35.28 -43.33
N THR A 753 -19.39 -35.97 -44.46
CA THR A 753 -18.57 -37.16 -44.53
C THR A 753 -17.12 -36.86 -44.22
N ALA A 754 -16.60 -37.52 -43.20
CA ALA A 754 -15.19 -37.60 -42.91
C ALA A 754 -14.46 -38.31 -44.07
N ALA A 755 -13.48 -37.66 -44.69
CA ALA A 755 -12.45 -38.30 -45.50
C ALA A 755 -11.11 -38.13 -44.78
N ALA A 756 -10.52 -39.29 -44.47
CA ALA A 756 -9.16 -39.44 -43.97
C ALA A 756 -8.15 -39.04 -45.04
N GLU A 757 -7.12 -38.25 -44.63
CA GLU A 757 -5.69 -38.48 -44.87
C GLU A 757 -4.88 -37.62 -43.92
#